data_cbb1689b0ec308077da8c069ce7b4746
#
_entry.id   cbb1689b0ec308077da8c069ce7b4746
#
_cell.length_a   1.000
_cell.length_b   1.000
_cell.length_c   1.000
_cell.angle_alpha   90.00
_cell.angle_beta   90.00
_cell.angle_gamma   90.00
#
_symmetry.space_group_name_H-M   'P 1'
#
loop_
_entity.id
_entity.type
_entity.pdbx_description
1 polymer ?
#
loop_
_entity_poly.entity_id
_entity_poly.type
_entity_poly.pdbx_seq_one_letter_code
_entity_poly.pdbx_strand_id
1 'polypeptide(L)'
;MERRKEPMAIASLKRYAADHFDREEDWNFSCKDENGKKVAVIGAGPSGLQAALELRKEGCQVTVFEKMPVRGGMLRIGIPAYRLPRTILEREISYLDRLGVKFELNCEIGKNKPFSEILENFDSTIVAVGKQQGVLTELDHWDAKGIFSAAGFLKEAAMTQDVKESGKVVLVVGGGDVAMDCARTARRLNAAEKVYSVCLEDSYDTMASSNHEIKGALAEGVKFNHAQAIQKIHTDENGRVSGVTLKKCLSMFDENGRFAPAYDEEDTRELKVDTIVFAIGQGVEAEFAGEVLEQRPNSTFACDKDTLQSTKNEKIFVAGDASGESVIAIQALATGRRAAQSVIRFLRGEDLRSGRELKDTWTYETKLQMPVDWDAITGQREDMQELNPKKRICSFDEVALGYTKEEAEREAARCRQCECKLCMKECIMLNDYTECPKSLFKKYLEEGYENLDHMIAYSCNECSQCTLKCPKEFNMKGIFTALKEDYAEKNNGLVPLEILKESDRTQEKECGDEYCTRVDGSLQKKEVPKKQKTKYVFVPGCTVSAYSPKGVENIVKHLKECLGHENVGALLQCCGKVTRFIGETEKFEERNKKAIDILDDMGAEVIITVCPSCYKVFKETAKNQKVIAYWDLMKNLIGIPETARGIGIGSDVVFNIHDSCVTRDETSHHESVRWVLDELGYNWTEIERNGKNTRCCGVGGMVCSSNPELYERVYTRRANDFDQHNIVTYCGSCRGTMQAAGKDAVHILDLLFGPKYTKDQERARG
;
A
#
# COMPACT_ATOMS: atom_id res chain seq x y z
N MET A 1 -0.03 6.14 -35.56
CA MET A 1 0.14 5.69 -34.17
C MET A 1 0.93 6.76 -33.45
N GLU A 2 0.25 7.63 -32.71
CA GLU A 2 0.90 8.64 -31.89
C GLU A 2 1.72 7.93 -30.80
N ARG A 3 3.01 8.20 -30.77
CA ARG A 3 3.91 7.70 -29.73
C ARG A 3 3.42 8.25 -28.39
N ARG A 4 2.91 7.39 -27.51
CA ARG A 4 2.68 7.74 -26.10
C ARG A 4 4.00 8.28 -25.57
N LYS A 5 4.00 9.52 -25.08
CA LYS A 5 5.18 10.13 -24.48
C LYS A 5 5.63 9.28 -23.29
N GLU A 6 6.88 8.89 -23.30
CA GLU A 6 7.44 7.93 -22.35
C GLU A 6 7.63 8.57 -20.97
N PRO A 7 7.41 7.83 -19.88
CA PRO A 7 7.67 8.33 -18.53
C PRO A 7 9.17 8.60 -18.34
N MET A 8 9.51 9.46 -17.37
CA MET A 8 10.91 9.73 -17.01
C MET A 8 11.68 8.46 -16.66
N ALA A 9 12.94 8.39 -17.10
CA ALA A 9 13.86 7.31 -16.80
C ALA A 9 14.48 7.44 -15.40
N ILE A 10 13.63 7.41 -14.35
CA ILE A 10 14.04 7.62 -12.95
C ILE A 10 15.12 6.61 -12.53
N ALA A 11 15.01 5.34 -12.95
CA ALA A 11 15.99 4.30 -12.62
C ALA A 11 17.37 4.65 -13.19
N SER A 12 17.43 5.14 -14.44
CA SER A 12 18.69 5.55 -15.09
C SER A 12 19.30 6.78 -14.44
N LEU A 13 18.48 7.77 -14.07
CA LEU A 13 18.93 8.95 -13.31
C LEU A 13 19.45 8.58 -11.92
N LYS A 14 18.79 7.64 -11.20
CA LYS A 14 19.30 7.12 -9.93
C LYS A 14 20.63 6.40 -10.10
N ARG A 15 20.77 5.62 -11.18
CA ARG A 15 22.02 4.96 -11.52
C ARG A 15 23.14 6.00 -11.73
N TYR A 16 22.89 7.02 -12.54
CA TYR A 16 23.85 8.10 -12.78
C TYR A 16 24.26 8.79 -11.48
N ALA A 17 23.29 9.09 -10.59
CA ALA A 17 23.59 9.71 -9.29
C ALA A 17 24.46 8.80 -8.41
N ALA A 18 24.16 7.50 -8.36
CA ALA A 18 24.96 6.55 -7.58
C ALA A 18 26.39 6.40 -8.13
N ASP A 19 26.55 6.33 -9.46
CA ASP A 19 27.86 6.16 -10.07
C ASP A 19 28.78 7.37 -9.89
N HIS A 20 28.23 8.59 -9.72
CA HIS A 20 29.01 9.83 -9.71
C HIS A 20 29.08 10.52 -8.35
N PHE A 21 28.10 10.27 -7.45
CA PHE A 21 27.96 11.05 -6.21
C PHE A 21 27.93 10.19 -4.95
N ASP A 22 27.77 8.85 -5.07
CA ASP A 22 27.88 7.95 -3.93
C ASP A 22 29.35 7.63 -3.65
N ARG A 23 29.96 8.33 -2.70
CA ARG A 23 31.37 8.17 -2.32
C ARG A 23 31.48 7.47 -0.97
N GLU A 24 32.41 6.54 -0.88
CA GLU A 24 32.64 5.83 0.39
C GLU A 24 33.09 6.75 1.54
N GLU A 25 33.72 7.88 1.22
CA GLU A 25 34.12 8.89 2.20
C GLU A 25 32.93 9.60 2.86
N ASP A 26 31.78 9.65 2.18
CA ASP A 26 30.54 10.25 2.69
C ASP A 26 29.65 9.24 3.45
N TRP A 27 30.06 7.99 3.51
CA TRP A 27 29.27 6.96 4.16
C TRP A 27 29.27 7.12 5.69
N ASN A 28 28.07 7.06 6.28
CA ASN A 28 27.88 7.17 7.73
C ASN A 28 27.96 5.82 8.41
N PHE A 29 29.06 5.56 9.16
CA PHE A 29 29.28 4.36 9.95
C PHE A 29 28.87 4.48 11.41
N SER A 30 28.11 5.51 11.80
CA SER A 30 27.63 5.64 13.18
C SER A 30 26.68 4.50 13.56
N CYS A 31 26.91 3.92 14.72
CA CYS A 31 26.05 2.94 15.36
C CYS A 31 25.73 3.41 16.77
N LYS A 32 24.59 2.97 17.31
CA LYS A 32 24.35 3.08 18.76
C LYS A 32 25.36 2.26 19.54
N ASP A 33 25.55 2.59 20.80
CA ASP A 33 26.40 1.82 21.71
C ASP A 33 25.96 0.37 21.77
N GLU A 34 26.90 -0.54 21.99
CA GLU A 34 26.60 -1.95 22.08
C GLU A 34 25.63 -2.25 23.23
N ASN A 35 24.52 -2.89 22.88
CA ASN A 35 23.44 -3.23 23.81
C ASN A 35 23.59 -4.63 24.45
N GLY A 36 24.70 -5.32 24.16
CA GLY A 36 24.99 -6.68 24.65
C GLY A 36 24.17 -7.81 24.02
N LYS A 37 23.26 -7.49 23.07
CA LYS A 37 22.40 -8.48 22.40
C LYS A 37 23.09 -9.07 21.19
N LYS A 38 23.00 -10.40 21.07
CA LYS A 38 23.58 -11.18 19.96
C LYS A 38 22.45 -11.64 19.04
N VAL A 39 22.56 -11.33 17.75
CA VAL A 39 21.59 -11.76 16.76
C VAL A 39 22.25 -12.54 15.65
N ALA A 40 21.71 -13.72 15.35
CA ALA A 40 22.10 -14.53 14.21
C ALA A 40 21.26 -14.17 12.97
N VAL A 41 21.92 -14.09 11.83
CA VAL A 41 21.26 -13.97 10.53
C VAL A 41 21.69 -15.15 9.66
N ILE A 42 20.75 -15.98 9.22
CA ILE A 42 21.02 -17.15 8.39
C ILE A 42 20.74 -16.79 6.93
N GLY A 43 21.81 -16.64 6.15
CA GLY A 43 21.80 -16.22 4.75
C GLY A 43 22.30 -14.80 4.53
N ALA A 44 23.35 -14.67 3.71
CA ALA A 44 23.93 -13.38 3.29
C ALA A 44 23.34 -12.86 1.96
N GLY A 45 22.07 -13.14 1.69
CA GLY A 45 21.29 -12.55 0.58
C GLY A 45 20.83 -11.13 0.91
N PRO A 46 20.11 -10.45 -0.02
CA PRO A 46 19.70 -9.05 0.15
C PRO A 46 18.94 -8.81 1.47
N SER A 47 18.04 -9.71 1.83
CA SER A 47 17.25 -9.60 3.05
C SER A 47 18.11 -9.72 4.30
N GLY A 48 19.02 -10.71 4.35
CA GLY A 48 19.91 -10.90 5.48
C GLY A 48 20.93 -9.77 5.64
N LEU A 49 21.48 -9.27 4.55
CA LEU A 49 22.39 -8.11 4.56
C LEU A 49 21.72 -6.86 5.09
N GLN A 50 20.50 -6.58 4.64
CA GLN A 50 19.72 -5.43 5.14
C GLN A 50 19.37 -5.60 6.62
N ALA A 51 18.97 -6.80 7.02
CA ALA A 51 18.68 -7.08 8.43
C ALA A 51 19.93 -6.87 9.31
N ALA A 52 21.08 -7.36 8.87
CA ALA A 52 22.35 -7.18 9.58
C ALA A 52 22.73 -5.70 9.73
N LEU A 53 22.50 -4.89 8.69
CA LEU A 53 22.71 -3.45 8.72
C LEU A 53 21.86 -2.76 9.79
N GLU A 54 20.56 -3.00 9.79
CA GLU A 54 19.63 -2.36 10.74
C GLU A 54 19.93 -2.77 12.18
N LEU A 55 20.20 -4.07 12.42
CA LEU A 55 20.54 -4.58 13.74
C LEU A 55 21.85 -4.00 14.27
N ARG A 56 22.87 -3.91 13.41
CA ARG A 56 24.18 -3.39 13.82
C ARG A 56 24.10 -1.90 14.14
N LYS A 57 23.36 -1.12 13.36
CA LYS A 57 23.10 0.30 13.64
C LYS A 57 22.40 0.52 15.00
N GLU A 58 21.57 -0.43 15.45
CA GLU A 58 20.91 -0.39 16.76
C GLU A 58 21.75 -0.95 17.91
N GLY A 59 23.03 -1.24 17.68
CA GLY A 59 24.00 -1.66 18.69
C GLY A 59 24.02 -3.17 18.98
N CYS A 60 23.32 -4.00 18.19
CA CYS A 60 23.41 -5.46 18.35
C CYS A 60 24.74 -6.00 17.81
N GLN A 61 25.24 -7.08 18.43
CA GLN A 61 26.29 -7.90 17.87
C GLN A 61 25.69 -8.85 16.85
N VAL A 62 26.08 -8.73 15.58
CA VAL A 62 25.47 -9.48 14.48
C VAL A 62 26.47 -10.46 13.88
N THR A 63 26.05 -11.72 13.74
CA THR A 63 26.77 -12.74 12.97
C THR A 63 25.89 -13.27 11.86
N VAL A 64 26.38 -13.16 10.62
CA VAL A 64 25.71 -13.67 9.42
C VAL A 64 26.36 -15.00 9.02
N PHE A 65 25.55 -16.06 8.95
CA PHE A 65 25.96 -17.40 8.51
C PHE A 65 25.57 -17.59 7.06
N GLU A 66 26.54 -17.96 6.22
CA GLU A 66 26.32 -18.16 4.78
C GLU A 66 26.92 -19.48 4.30
N LYS A 67 26.10 -20.30 3.65
CA LYS A 67 26.53 -21.60 3.12
C LYS A 67 27.55 -21.51 1.98
N MET A 68 27.50 -20.42 1.23
CA MET A 68 28.39 -20.16 0.10
C MET A 68 29.71 -19.54 0.56
N PRO A 69 30.79 -19.69 -0.25
CA PRO A 69 32.06 -18.99 0.01
C PRO A 69 31.99 -17.48 -0.30
N VAL A 70 30.82 -16.98 -0.72
CA VAL A 70 30.63 -15.60 -1.16
C VAL A 70 29.34 -15.04 -0.60
N ARG A 71 29.30 -13.72 -0.40
CA ARG A 71 28.14 -12.96 0.09
C ARG A 71 27.31 -12.45 -1.08
N GLY A 72 26.05 -12.07 -0.83
CA GLY A 72 25.14 -11.44 -1.78
C GLY A 72 23.94 -12.32 -2.17
N GLY A 73 23.98 -13.63 -1.88
CA GLY A 73 22.88 -14.54 -2.24
C GLY A 73 22.51 -14.42 -3.72
N MET A 74 21.21 -14.34 -4.05
CA MET A 74 20.74 -14.26 -5.44
C MET A 74 21.24 -13.02 -6.20
N LEU A 75 21.62 -11.93 -5.53
CA LEU A 75 22.27 -10.78 -6.20
C LEU A 75 23.61 -11.18 -6.82
N ARG A 76 24.29 -12.18 -6.25
CA ARG A 76 25.58 -12.66 -6.73
C ARG A 76 25.51 -13.90 -7.60
N ILE A 77 24.71 -14.89 -7.20
CA ILE A 77 24.69 -16.20 -7.84
C ILE A 77 23.52 -16.40 -8.80
N GLY A 78 22.48 -15.55 -8.73
CA GLY A 78 21.30 -15.60 -9.60
C GLY A 78 21.31 -14.50 -10.65
N ILE A 79 21.52 -13.24 -10.24
CA ILE A 79 21.60 -12.12 -11.18
C ILE A 79 22.98 -12.15 -11.89
N PRO A 80 23.02 -12.23 -13.24
CA PRO A 80 24.28 -12.29 -13.96
C PRO A 80 25.15 -11.03 -13.80
N ALA A 81 26.48 -11.19 -13.90
CA ALA A 81 27.44 -10.09 -13.73
C ALA A 81 27.23 -8.96 -14.77
N TYR A 82 26.78 -9.29 -15.97
CA TYR A 82 26.51 -8.30 -17.01
C TYR A 82 25.27 -7.41 -16.71
N ARG A 83 24.46 -7.76 -15.69
CA ARG A 83 23.37 -6.92 -15.16
C ARG A 83 23.74 -6.25 -13.83
N LEU A 84 24.49 -6.93 -12.97
CA LEU A 84 24.94 -6.41 -11.69
C LEU A 84 26.45 -6.71 -11.52
N PRO A 85 27.34 -5.75 -11.80
CA PRO A 85 28.75 -5.91 -11.66
C PRO A 85 29.17 -6.33 -10.25
N ARG A 86 30.07 -7.31 -10.16
CA ARG A 86 30.51 -7.85 -8.87
C ARG A 86 31.26 -6.84 -8.02
N THR A 87 31.96 -5.90 -8.66
CA THR A 87 32.68 -4.81 -7.99
C THR A 87 31.72 -3.89 -7.23
N ILE A 88 30.58 -3.55 -7.84
CA ILE A 88 29.56 -2.72 -7.18
C ILE A 88 28.96 -3.48 -6.00
N LEU A 89 28.59 -4.74 -6.21
CA LEU A 89 28.01 -5.56 -5.14
C LEU A 89 28.98 -5.72 -3.94
N GLU A 90 30.26 -5.99 -4.19
CA GLU A 90 31.27 -6.10 -3.12
C GLU A 90 31.48 -4.78 -2.39
N ARG A 91 31.53 -3.67 -3.12
CA ARG A 91 31.63 -2.35 -2.53
C ARG A 91 30.47 -2.11 -1.55
N GLU A 92 29.24 -2.35 -1.98
CA GLU A 92 28.04 -2.16 -1.13
C GLU A 92 28.05 -3.08 0.10
N ILE A 93 28.49 -4.35 -0.04
CA ILE A 93 28.56 -5.30 1.07
C ILE A 93 29.69 -4.92 2.04
N SER A 94 30.79 -4.33 1.56
CA SER A 94 31.93 -3.91 2.41
C SER A 94 31.54 -2.89 3.48
N TYR A 95 30.44 -2.16 3.26
CA TYR A 95 29.86 -1.27 4.28
C TYR A 95 29.57 -2.00 5.59
N LEU A 96 29.09 -3.24 5.52
CA LEU A 96 28.77 -4.07 6.69
C LEU A 96 30.04 -4.52 7.45
N ASP A 97 31.12 -4.80 6.72
CA ASP A 97 32.43 -5.15 7.34
C ASP A 97 32.93 -3.97 8.18
N ARG A 98 32.84 -2.75 7.64
CA ARG A 98 33.24 -1.51 8.31
C ARG A 98 32.34 -1.17 9.52
N LEU A 99 31.11 -1.62 9.54
CA LEU A 99 30.23 -1.55 10.72
C LEU A 99 30.52 -2.63 11.77
N GLY A 100 31.36 -3.61 11.47
CA GLY A 100 31.71 -4.70 12.38
C GLY A 100 30.72 -5.86 12.39
N VAL A 101 29.97 -6.08 11.32
CA VAL A 101 29.18 -7.31 11.13
C VAL A 101 30.12 -8.49 10.90
N LYS A 102 29.92 -9.59 11.61
CA LYS A 102 30.70 -10.82 11.42
C LYS A 102 30.06 -11.71 10.38
N PHE A 103 30.86 -12.26 9.47
CA PHE A 103 30.42 -13.22 8.45
C PHE A 103 31.13 -14.58 8.67
N GLU A 104 30.32 -15.63 8.81
CA GLU A 104 30.78 -17.03 8.78
C GLU A 104 30.38 -17.64 7.43
N LEU A 105 31.29 -17.64 6.47
CA LEU A 105 31.12 -18.22 5.14
C LEU A 105 31.39 -19.71 5.14
N ASN A 106 30.93 -20.44 4.11
CA ASN A 106 31.01 -21.92 4.03
C ASN A 106 30.37 -22.60 5.26
N CYS A 107 29.41 -21.94 5.90
CA CYS A 107 28.70 -22.41 7.07
C CYS A 107 27.24 -22.70 6.74
N GLU A 108 26.93 -23.95 6.45
CA GLU A 108 25.58 -24.42 6.17
C GLU A 108 24.92 -24.87 7.49
N ILE A 109 23.93 -24.10 7.93
CA ILE A 109 23.15 -24.46 9.13
C ILE A 109 22.36 -25.74 8.85
N GLY A 110 22.41 -26.67 9.80
CA GLY A 110 21.86 -28.03 9.67
C GLY A 110 22.87 -29.07 9.18
N LYS A 111 23.99 -28.64 8.58
CA LYS A 111 25.07 -29.55 8.17
C LYS A 111 26.38 -29.30 8.93
N ASN A 112 26.96 -28.10 8.77
CA ASN A 112 28.23 -27.75 9.44
C ASN A 112 27.98 -27.28 10.88
N LYS A 113 26.85 -26.67 11.15
CA LYS A 113 26.47 -26.15 12.46
C LYS A 113 25.00 -26.47 12.73
N PRO A 114 24.66 -27.14 13.84
CA PRO A 114 23.28 -27.42 14.20
C PRO A 114 22.46 -26.14 14.39
N PHE A 115 21.21 -26.14 13.97
CA PHE A 115 20.32 -24.99 14.17
C PHE A 115 20.05 -24.74 15.67
N SER A 116 19.99 -25.80 16.48
CA SER A 116 19.89 -25.70 17.95
C SER A 116 21.01 -24.88 18.58
N GLU A 117 22.23 -25.05 18.10
CA GLU A 117 23.40 -24.29 18.58
C GLU A 117 23.22 -22.78 18.35
N ILE A 118 22.65 -22.40 17.21
CA ILE A 118 22.33 -21.00 16.93
C ILE A 118 21.28 -20.47 17.92
N LEU A 119 20.21 -21.22 18.16
CA LEU A 119 19.13 -20.80 19.06
C LEU A 119 19.57 -20.70 20.53
N GLU A 120 20.56 -21.45 20.92
CA GLU A 120 21.13 -21.40 22.28
C GLU A 120 22.13 -20.25 22.48
N ASN A 121 22.91 -19.91 21.46
CA ASN A 121 23.98 -18.92 21.57
C ASN A 121 23.60 -17.49 21.20
N PHE A 122 22.40 -17.28 20.62
CA PHE A 122 21.90 -15.97 20.19
C PHE A 122 20.57 -15.63 20.85
N ASP A 123 20.36 -14.34 21.14
CA ASP A 123 19.12 -13.85 21.76
C ASP A 123 17.93 -13.91 20.79
N SER A 124 18.19 -13.77 19.47
CA SER A 124 17.21 -13.89 18.40
C SER A 124 17.88 -14.30 17.09
N THR A 125 17.09 -14.85 16.16
CA THR A 125 17.57 -15.34 14.86
C THR A 125 16.68 -14.85 13.73
N ILE A 126 17.29 -14.35 12.64
CA ILE A 126 16.59 -14.03 11.39
C ILE A 126 16.94 -15.10 10.36
N VAL A 127 15.93 -15.80 9.82
CA VAL A 127 16.08 -16.78 8.74
C VAL A 127 15.80 -16.08 7.41
N ALA A 128 16.86 -15.90 6.61
CA ALA A 128 16.87 -15.15 5.35
C ALA A 128 17.51 -15.98 4.20
N VAL A 129 17.21 -17.27 4.16
CA VAL A 129 17.84 -18.25 3.26
C VAL A 129 17.39 -18.13 1.80
N GLY A 130 16.33 -17.39 1.52
CA GLY A 130 15.78 -17.19 0.17
C GLY A 130 15.15 -18.46 -0.42
N LYS A 131 15.01 -18.50 -1.76
CA LYS A 131 14.56 -19.65 -2.55
C LYS A 131 15.65 -20.03 -3.53
N GLN A 132 16.43 -21.02 -3.24
CA GLN A 132 17.58 -21.44 -4.05
C GLN A 132 17.42 -22.84 -4.66
N GLN A 133 16.39 -23.57 -4.27
CA GLN A 133 16.07 -24.88 -4.85
C GLN A 133 15.27 -24.66 -6.14
N GLY A 134 15.89 -24.90 -7.28
CA GLY A 134 15.19 -24.81 -8.57
C GLY A 134 14.22 -25.96 -8.76
N VAL A 135 13.05 -25.66 -9.32
CA VAL A 135 12.04 -26.66 -9.68
C VAL A 135 12.44 -27.30 -11.00
N LEU A 136 12.39 -28.63 -11.06
CA LEU A 136 12.54 -29.44 -12.26
C LEU A 136 11.18 -30.04 -12.66
N THR A 137 11.12 -30.62 -13.83
CA THR A 137 9.94 -31.32 -14.32
C THR A 137 9.82 -32.72 -13.71
N GLU A 138 8.63 -33.32 -13.79
CA GLU A 138 8.38 -34.74 -13.48
C GLU A 138 8.35 -35.62 -14.74
N LEU A 139 8.78 -35.08 -15.90
CA LEU A 139 8.84 -35.84 -17.15
C LEU A 139 9.90 -36.94 -17.08
N ASP A 140 9.71 -38.02 -17.87
CA ASP A 140 10.74 -39.04 -18.02
C ASP A 140 12.09 -38.44 -18.44
N HIS A 141 13.16 -38.96 -17.89
CA HIS A 141 14.55 -38.52 -18.14
C HIS A 141 14.85 -37.11 -17.58
N TRP A 142 14.10 -36.62 -16.60
CA TRP A 142 14.31 -35.32 -15.96
C TRP A 142 15.70 -35.17 -15.31
N ASP A 143 16.38 -36.25 -15.02
CA ASP A 143 17.70 -36.35 -14.38
C ASP A 143 18.85 -36.64 -15.39
N ALA A 144 18.55 -36.59 -16.71
CA ALA A 144 19.54 -36.84 -17.74
C ALA A 144 20.66 -35.81 -17.71
N LYS A 145 21.86 -36.22 -18.17
CA LYS A 145 23.01 -35.29 -18.32
C LYS A 145 22.65 -34.16 -19.28
N GLY A 146 22.95 -32.92 -18.89
CA GLY A 146 22.62 -31.74 -19.65
C GLY A 146 21.29 -31.09 -19.21
N ILE A 147 20.65 -31.57 -18.13
CA ILE A 147 19.48 -30.94 -17.55
C ILE A 147 19.90 -30.16 -16.31
N PHE A 148 19.41 -28.92 -16.21
CA PHE A 148 19.71 -27.97 -15.13
C PHE A 148 18.43 -27.32 -14.62
N SER A 149 18.39 -27.04 -13.35
CA SER A 149 17.52 -25.97 -12.83
C SER A 149 18.15 -24.59 -13.12
N ALA A 150 17.33 -23.57 -13.31
CA ALA A 150 17.83 -22.21 -13.52
C ALA A 150 18.76 -21.72 -12.42
N ALA A 151 18.39 -21.97 -11.15
CA ALA A 151 19.21 -21.60 -10.01
C ALA A 151 20.57 -22.28 -10.01
N GLY A 152 20.63 -23.58 -10.35
CA GLY A 152 21.87 -24.33 -10.48
C GLY A 152 22.74 -23.82 -11.62
N PHE A 153 22.15 -23.63 -12.81
CA PHE A 153 22.82 -23.13 -14.00
C PHE A 153 23.43 -21.74 -13.79
N LEU A 154 22.65 -20.79 -13.29
CA LEU A 154 23.13 -19.43 -13.03
C LEU A 154 24.19 -19.37 -11.93
N LYS A 155 24.03 -20.19 -10.88
CA LYS A 155 25.02 -20.31 -9.79
C LYS A 155 26.36 -20.82 -10.33
N GLU A 156 26.37 -21.87 -11.13
CA GLU A 156 27.59 -22.42 -11.70
C GLU A 156 28.27 -21.40 -12.64
N ALA A 157 27.50 -20.78 -13.54
CA ALA A 157 27.99 -19.72 -14.41
C ALA A 157 28.55 -18.51 -13.64
N ALA A 158 27.90 -18.11 -12.53
CA ALA A 158 28.35 -16.99 -11.70
C ALA A 158 29.64 -17.27 -10.95
N MET A 159 29.89 -18.52 -10.57
CA MET A 159 31.05 -18.94 -9.78
C MET A 159 32.28 -19.29 -10.64
N THR A 160 32.07 -19.78 -11.87
CA THR A 160 33.14 -20.34 -12.69
C THR A 160 33.26 -19.68 -14.07
N GLN A 161 32.28 -18.86 -14.49
CA GLN A 161 32.11 -18.35 -15.85
C GLN A 161 32.01 -19.46 -16.91
N ASP A 162 31.63 -20.65 -16.45
CA ASP A 162 31.39 -21.82 -17.27
C ASP A 162 30.24 -22.63 -16.63
N VAL A 163 29.68 -23.57 -17.38
CA VAL A 163 28.73 -24.57 -16.85
C VAL A 163 29.13 -25.92 -17.41
N LYS A 164 29.68 -26.74 -16.53
CA LYS A 164 30.05 -28.12 -16.89
C LYS A 164 28.81 -28.86 -17.40
N GLU A 165 28.99 -29.72 -18.39
CA GLU A 165 27.89 -30.44 -19.03
C GLU A 165 26.88 -29.58 -19.84
N SER A 166 27.06 -28.26 -19.95
CA SER A 166 26.32 -27.45 -20.92
C SER A 166 26.89 -27.67 -22.31
N GLY A 167 26.01 -27.90 -23.29
CA GLY A 167 26.39 -28.21 -24.67
C GLY A 167 26.21 -27.03 -25.63
N LYS A 168 26.07 -27.36 -26.91
CA LYS A 168 26.02 -26.38 -28.01
C LYS A 168 24.66 -25.81 -28.30
N VAL A 169 23.60 -26.58 -28.01
CA VAL A 169 22.22 -26.19 -28.30
C VAL A 169 21.40 -26.21 -27.01
N VAL A 170 21.22 -25.04 -26.46
CA VAL A 170 20.57 -24.87 -25.15
C VAL A 170 19.09 -24.50 -25.32
N LEU A 171 18.22 -25.19 -24.62
CA LEU A 171 16.79 -24.88 -24.47
C LEU A 171 16.53 -24.38 -23.06
N VAL A 172 16.00 -23.16 -22.95
CA VAL A 172 15.52 -22.60 -21.68
C VAL A 172 14.00 -22.68 -21.62
N VAL A 173 13.46 -23.23 -20.53
CA VAL A 173 12.02 -23.44 -20.31
C VAL A 173 11.51 -22.43 -19.30
N GLY A 174 10.63 -21.53 -19.76
CA GLY A 174 10.00 -20.48 -18.95
C GLY A 174 9.95 -19.13 -19.63
N GLY A 175 9.00 -18.27 -19.20
CA GLY A 175 8.74 -16.95 -19.78
C GLY A 175 9.07 -15.77 -18.86
N GLY A 176 9.69 -16.01 -17.69
CA GLY A 176 10.05 -14.96 -16.71
C GLY A 176 11.48 -14.41 -16.85
N ASP A 177 11.82 -13.38 -16.06
CA ASP A 177 13.16 -12.76 -16.08
C ASP A 177 14.30 -13.75 -15.79
N VAL A 178 14.07 -14.75 -14.94
CA VAL A 178 15.08 -15.80 -14.67
C VAL A 178 15.37 -16.64 -15.93
N ALA A 179 14.34 -16.91 -16.74
CA ALA A 179 14.55 -17.60 -18.03
C ALA A 179 15.36 -16.74 -18.99
N MET A 180 15.13 -15.44 -19.03
CA MET A 180 15.93 -14.50 -19.84
C MET A 180 17.37 -14.45 -19.34
N ASP A 181 17.60 -14.43 -18.04
CA ASP A 181 18.95 -14.48 -17.45
C ASP A 181 19.67 -15.78 -17.84
N CYS A 182 18.99 -16.93 -17.79
CA CYS A 182 19.57 -18.20 -18.24
C CYS A 182 19.90 -18.19 -19.74
N ALA A 183 18.98 -17.75 -20.58
CA ALA A 183 19.16 -17.72 -22.03
C ALA A 183 20.29 -16.77 -22.45
N ARG A 184 20.35 -15.58 -21.87
CA ARG A 184 21.41 -14.60 -22.12
C ARG A 184 22.75 -15.04 -21.55
N THR A 185 22.77 -15.73 -20.41
CA THR A 185 23.98 -16.35 -19.85
C THR A 185 24.47 -17.48 -20.75
N ALA A 186 23.59 -18.37 -21.21
CA ALA A 186 23.95 -19.42 -22.15
C ALA A 186 24.59 -18.87 -23.45
N ARG A 187 24.08 -17.74 -23.96
CA ARG A 187 24.69 -17.06 -25.15
C ARG A 187 26.11 -16.58 -24.94
N ARG A 188 26.54 -16.36 -23.69
CA ARG A 188 27.89 -15.92 -23.29
C ARG A 188 28.84 -17.06 -23.04
N LEU A 189 28.32 -18.26 -22.77
CA LEU A 189 29.14 -19.45 -22.58
C LEU A 189 29.71 -19.92 -23.92
N ASN A 190 31.01 -20.23 -23.96
CA ASN A 190 31.74 -20.56 -25.16
C ASN A 190 31.20 -21.80 -25.92
N ALA A 191 30.55 -22.71 -25.22
CA ALA A 191 29.98 -23.90 -25.81
C ALA A 191 28.67 -23.64 -26.60
N ALA A 192 27.88 -22.63 -26.26
CA ALA A 192 26.54 -22.46 -26.83
C ALA A 192 26.56 -21.81 -28.21
N GLU A 193 26.23 -22.57 -29.24
CA GLU A 193 26.08 -22.08 -30.63
C GLU A 193 24.66 -21.54 -30.87
N LYS A 194 23.65 -22.18 -30.27
CA LYS A 194 22.21 -21.82 -30.38
C LYS A 194 21.52 -21.84 -29.04
N VAL A 195 20.70 -20.84 -28.80
CA VAL A 195 19.85 -20.81 -27.59
C VAL A 195 18.40 -20.59 -27.99
N TYR A 196 17.55 -21.47 -27.50
CA TYR A 196 16.10 -21.43 -27.63
C TYR A 196 15.46 -21.11 -26.29
N SER A 197 14.36 -20.38 -26.31
CA SER A 197 13.46 -20.23 -25.17
C SER A 197 12.11 -20.83 -25.54
N VAL A 198 11.52 -21.61 -24.66
CA VAL A 198 10.16 -22.14 -24.80
C VAL A 198 9.33 -21.68 -23.60
N CYS A 199 8.14 -21.17 -23.87
CA CYS A 199 7.24 -20.64 -22.84
C CYS A 199 5.76 -20.91 -23.19
N LEU A 200 4.92 -20.90 -22.16
CA LEU A 200 3.49 -21.13 -22.31
C LEU A 200 2.76 -19.91 -22.87
N GLU A 201 3.30 -18.73 -22.65
CA GLU A 201 2.78 -17.46 -23.16
C GLU A 201 2.76 -17.45 -24.69
N ASP A 202 1.73 -16.84 -25.28
CA ASP A 202 1.47 -16.84 -26.71
C ASP A 202 2.22 -15.77 -27.49
N SER A 203 2.75 -14.78 -26.79
CA SER A 203 3.43 -13.62 -27.39
C SER A 203 4.41 -12.95 -26.43
N TYR A 204 5.25 -12.06 -26.93
CA TYR A 204 6.14 -11.24 -26.10
C TYR A 204 5.40 -10.33 -25.11
N ASP A 205 4.19 -9.89 -25.45
CA ASP A 205 3.40 -8.98 -24.64
C ASP A 205 2.75 -9.68 -23.43
N THR A 206 2.57 -11.00 -23.51
CA THR A 206 1.97 -11.82 -22.45
C THR A 206 3.04 -12.48 -21.57
N MET A 207 4.31 -12.44 -21.95
CA MET A 207 5.40 -12.99 -21.14
C MET A 207 5.53 -12.27 -19.80
N ALA A 208 5.82 -13.03 -18.74
CA ALA A 208 6.06 -12.50 -17.41
C ALA A 208 7.37 -11.69 -17.29
N SER A 209 8.31 -11.88 -18.21
CA SER A 209 9.56 -11.14 -18.26
C SER A 209 9.36 -9.68 -18.68
N SER A 210 10.23 -8.82 -18.18
CA SER A 210 10.24 -7.41 -18.56
C SER A 210 10.60 -7.23 -20.05
N ASN A 211 9.96 -6.26 -20.71
CA ASN A 211 10.24 -5.93 -22.11
C ASN A 211 11.73 -5.63 -22.40
N HIS A 212 12.46 -5.12 -21.39
CA HIS A 212 13.88 -4.83 -21.50
C HIS A 212 14.69 -6.12 -21.64
N GLU A 213 14.42 -7.13 -20.81
CA GLU A 213 15.13 -8.42 -20.85
C GLU A 213 14.79 -9.22 -22.12
N ILE A 214 13.53 -9.19 -22.56
CA ILE A 214 13.10 -9.81 -23.82
C ILE A 214 13.86 -9.19 -25.00
N LYS A 215 13.91 -7.85 -25.10
CA LYS A 215 14.66 -7.14 -26.14
C LYS A 215 16.15 -7.47 -26.08
N GLY A 216 16.73 -7.55 -24.88
CA GLY A 216 18.12 -7.96 -24.70
C GLY A 216 18.39 -9.36 -25.21
N ALA A 217 17.54 -10.33 -24.90
CA ALA A 217 17.64 -11.72 -25.35
C ALA A 217 17.52 -11.84 -26.88
N LEU A 218 16.55 -11.12 -27.47
CA LEU A 218 16.38 -11.06 -28.94
C LEU A 218 17.62 -10.47 -29.66
N ALA A 219 18.15 -9.35 -29.13
CA ALA A 219 19.34 -8.71 -29.66
C ALA A 219 20.58 -9.61 -29.59
N GLU A 220 20.64 -10.49 -28.59
CA GLU A 220 21.70 -11.48 -28.37
C GLU A 220 21.48 -12.79 -29.17
N GLY A 221 20.38 -12.89 -29.94
CA GLY A 221 20.12 -13.99 -30.87
C GLY A 221 19.42 -15.20 -30.23
N VAL A 222 18.72 -15.03 -29.08
CA VAL A 222 17.86 -16.07 -28.54
C VAL A 222 16.62 -16.24 -29.41
N LYS A 223 16.23 -17.50 -29.67
CA LYS A 223 15.07 -17.86 -30.49
C LYS A 223 13.92 -18.30 -29.61
N PHE A 224 12.79 -17.63 -29.72
CA PHE A 224 11.60 -17.89 -28.89
C PHE A 224 10.63 -18.86 -29.57
N ASN A 225 10.06 -19.75 -28.78
CA ASN A 225 8.97 -20.65 -29.13
C ASN A 225 7.83 -20.39 -28.13
N HIS A 226 6.87 -19.57 -28.54
CA HIS A 226 5.69 -19.21 -27.74
C HIS A 226 4.61 -20.30 -27.80
N ALA A 227 3.72 -20.31 -26.81
CA ALA A 227 2.60 -21.23 -26.67
C ALA A 227 3.03 -22.71 -26.81
N GLN A 228 4.16 -23.09 -26.19
CA GLN A 228 4.67 -24.46 -26.25
C GLN A 228 5.17 -24.94 -24.88
N ALA A 229 5.06 -26.23 -24.64
CA ALA A 229 5.60 -26.95 -23.48
C ALA A 229 6.39 -28.18 -23.95
N ILE A 230 7.28 -28.69 -23.09
CA ILE A 230 7.92 -29.98 -23.33
C ILE A 230 6.90 -31.10 -23.06
N GLN A 231 6.69 -32.01 -24.02
CA GLN A 231 5.94 -33.22 -23.86
C GLN A 231 6.86 -34.38 -23.48
N LYS A 232 8.04 -34.48 -24.11
CA LYS A 232 8.98 -35.59 -23.91
C LYS A 232 10.42 -35.12 -24.03
N ILE A 233 11.29 -35.70 -23.23
CA ILE A 233 12.74 -35.54 -23.29
C ILE A 233 13.36 -36.75 -23.94
N HIS A 234 14.26 -36.55 -24.88
CA HIS A 234 15.00 -37.64 -25.56
C HIS A 234 16.45 -37.64 -25.08
N THR A 235 16.99 -38.85 -24.90
CA THR A 235 18.39 -39.07 -24.51
C THR A 235 19.13 -39.89 -25.56
N ASP A 236 20.44 -39.73 -25.62
CA ASP A 236 21.36 -40.59 -26.35
C ASP A 236 21.74 -41.83 -25.55
N GLU A 237 22.57 -42.69 -26.17
CA GLU A 237 23.06 -43.96 -25.57
C GLU A 237 23.89 -43.73 -24.28
N ASN A 238 24.38 -42.51 -24.03
CA ASN A 238 25.16 -42.16 -22.87
C ASN A 238 24.33 -41.49 -21.76
N GLY A 239 22.98 -41.46 -21.93
CA GLY A 239 22.06 -40.81 -21.02
C GLY A 239 22.10 -39.30 -21.02
N ARG A 240 22.59 -38.68 -22.12
CA ARG A 240 22.62 -37.26 -22.29
C ARG A 240 21.44 -36.79 -23.14
N VAL A 241 20.90 -35.61 -22.83
CA VAL A 241 19.85 -34.95 -23.66
C VAL A 241 20.29 -34.89 -25.11
N SER A 242 19.42 -35.34 -26.03
CA SER A 242 19.61 -35.30 -27.49
C SER A 242 18.51 -34.53 -28.22
N GLY A 243 17.40 -34.21 -27.55
CA GLY A 243 16.30 -33.45 -28.09
C GLY A 243 15.08 -33.45 -27.18
N VAL A 244 14.04 -32.75 -27.61
CA VAL A 244 12.72 -32.72 -26.97
C VAL A 244 11.61 -32.79 -27.99
N THR A 245 10.48 -33.37 -27.61
CA THR A 245 9.20 -33.18 -28.29
C THR A 245 8.47 -32.05 -27.55
N LEU A 246 8.11 -31.01 -28.30
CA LEU A 246 7.30 -29.89 -27.81
C LEU A 246 5.83 -30.13 -28.18
N LYS A 247 4.90 -29.73 -27.33
CA LYS A 247 3.45 -29.73 -27.59
C LYS A 247 2.90 -28.30 -27.46
N LYS A 248 1.80 -28.01 -28.13
CA LYS A 248 1.18 -26.70 -28.13
C LYS A 248 0.40 -26.44 -26.84
N CYS A 249 0.59 -25.27 -26.25
CA CYS A 249 -0.24 -24.75 -25.16
C CYS A 249 -1.43 -23.98 -25.74
N LEU A 250 -2.65 -24.37 -25.36
CA LEU A 250 -3.90 -23.76 -25.80
C LEU A 250 -4.33 -22.63 -24.87
N SER A 251 -4.13 -22.80 -23.57
CA SER A 251 -4.38 -21.78 -22.55
C SER A 251 -3.52 -22.05 -21.32
N MET A 252 -3.15 -20.99 -20.60
CA MET A 252 -2.39 -21.08 -19.33
C MET A 252 -3.28 -21.14 -18.09
N PHE A 253 -4.50 -20.60 -18.19
CA PHE A 253 -5.39 -20.43 -17.06
C PHE A 253 -6.76 -21.04 -17.36
N ASP A 254 -7.43 -21.53 -16.32
CA ASP A 254 -8.81 -21.98 -16.37
C ASP A 254 -9.80 -20.80 -16.42
N GLU A 255 -11.10 -21.11 -16.50
CA GLU A 255 -12.19 -20.12 -16.53
C GLU A 255 -12.24 -19.23 -15.28
N ASN A 256 -11.61 -19.66 -14.18
CA ASN A 256 -11.54 -18.92 -12.91
C ASN A 256 -10.23 -18.13 -12.75
N GLY A 257 -9.37 -18.09 -13.79
CA GLY A 257 -8.07 -17.41 -13.76
C GLY A 257 -7.00 -18.15 -12.93
N ARG A 258 -7.17 -19.44 -12.63
CA ARG A 258 -6.17 -20.25 -11.94
C ARG A 258 -5.23 -20.88 -12.96
N PHE A 259 -3.95 -20.96 -12.63
CA PHE A 259 -2.95 -21.61 -13.46
C PHE A 259 -3.28 -23.10 -13.61
N ALA A 260 -3.76 -23.47 -14.81
CA ALA A 260 -4.15 -24.82 -15.21
C ALA A 260 -3.98 -24.97 -16.72
N PRO A 261 -2.73 -25.13 -17.21
CA PRO A 261 -2.45 -25.10 -18.64
C PRO A 261 -3.09 -26.28 -19.38
N ALA A 262 -3.78 -25.94 -20.47
CA ALA A 262 -4.37 -26.91 -21.40
C ALA A 262 -3.48 -27.06 -22.63
N TYR A 263 -3.32 -28.28 -23.13
CA TYR A 263 -2.43 -28.60 -24.22
C TYR A 263 -3.14 -29.33 -25.35
N ASP A 264 -2.63 -29.13 -26.57
CA ASP A 264 -2.91 -30.02 -27.69
C ASP A 264 -1.77 -31.05 -27.77
N GLU A 265 -2.10 -32.28 -27.42
CA GLU A 265 -1.13 -33.38 -27.35
C GLU A 265 -0.75 -33.92 -28.74
N GLU A 266 -1.51 -33.57 -29.78
CA GLU A 266 -1.28 -34.02 -31.17
C GLU A 266 -0.48 -33.01 -31.99
N ASP A 267 -0.61 -31.71 -31.67
CA ASP A 267 0.20 -30.63 -32.31
C ASP A 267 1.59 -30.62 -31.69
N THR A 268 2.46 -31.49 -32.19
CA THR A 268 3.80 -31.70 -31.65
C THR A 268 4.91 -31.30 -32.63
N ARG A 269 6.07 -30.93 -32.06
CA ARG A 269 7.26 -30.58 -32.84
C ARG A 269 8.53 -31.08 -32.16
N GLU A 270 9.39 -31.70 -32.96
CA GLU A 270 10.72 -32.10 -32.51
C GLU A 270 11.72 -30.93 -32.54
N LEU A 271 12.52 -30.81 -31.49
CA LEU A 271 13.62 -29.85 -31.40
C LEU A 271 14.88 -30.55 -30.89
N LYS A 272 15.94 -30.52 -31.68
CA LYS A 272 17.25 -31.08 -31.29
C LYS A 272 17.95 -30.11 -30.36
N VAL A 273 18.21 -30.54 -29.14
CA VAL A 273 18.91 -29.81 -28.07
C VAL A 273 19.78 -30.80 -27.29
N ASP A 274 20.86 -30.32 -26.73
CA ASP A 274 21.76 -31.12 -25.88
C ASP A 274 21.80 -30.63 -24.43
N THR A 275 21.12 -29.54 -24.15
CA THR A 275 21.02 -28.94 -22.82
C THR A 275 19.64 -28.36 -22.60
N ILE A 276 19.04 -28.62 -21.42
CA ILE A 276 17.77 -28.04 -21.00
C ILE A 276 17.95 -27.32 -19.65
N VAL A 277 17.46 -26.07 -19.57
CA VAL A 277 17.47 -25.29 -18.34
C VAL A 277 16.03 -24.97 -17.95
N PHE A 278 15.56 -25.55 -16.85
CA PHE A 278 14.21 -25.29 -16.32
C PHE A 278 14.17 -24.05 -15.46
N ALA A 279 13.45 -23.02 -15.90
CA ALA A 279 13.21 -21.76 -15.21
C ALA A 279 11.71 -21.59 -14.85
N ILE A 280 11.14 -22.65 -14.25
CA ILE A 280 9.71 -22.82 -13.96
C ILE A 280 9.36 -22.64 -12.47
N GLY A 281 10.26 -22.12 -11.68
CA GLY A 281 10.04 -21.82 -10.27
C GLY A 281 11.21 -22.17 -9.37
N GLN A 282 11.08 -21.73 -8.11
CA GLN A 282 12.09 -21.94 -7.08
C GLN A 282 11.42 -22.20 -5.72
N GLY A 283 12.04 -23.06 -4.90
CA GLY A 283 11.62 -23.39 -3.55
C GLY A 283 12.64 -23.02 -2.49
N VAL A 284 12.24 -23.13 -1.24
CA VAL A 284 13.12 -22.96 -0.06
C VAL A 284 13.71 -24.32 0.30
N GLU A 285 15.02 -24.39 0.51
CA GLU A 285 15.67 -25.55 1.15
C GLU A 285 15.39 -25.50 2.66
N ALA A 286 14.45 -26.29 3.15
CA ALA A 286 13.90 -26.17 4.49
C ALA A 286 14.39 -27.25 5.46
N GLU A 287 15.17 -28.24 5.02
CA GLU A 287 15.59 -29.43 5.80
C GLU A 287 16.28 -29.04 7.13
N PHE A 288 17.06 -27.95 7.15
CA PHE A 288 17.76 -27.48 8.33
C PHE A 288 16.85 -27.04 9.47
N ALA A 289 15.63 -26.63 9.14
CA ALA A 289 14.68 -26.03 10.08
C ALA A 289 13.94 -27.08 10.93
N GLY A 290 13.84 -28.33 10.44
CA GLY A 290 13.18 -29.41 11.14
C GLY A 290 11.78 -29.06 11.65
N GLU A 291 11.50 -29.41 12.90
CA GLU A 291 10.23 -29.07 13.56
C GLU A 291 10.20 -27.63 14.14
N VAL A 292 11.31 -26.91 14.12
CA VAL A 292 11.45 -25.58 14.73
C VAL A 292 10.68 -24.50 13.95
N LEU A 293 10.59 -24.66 12.63
CA LEU A 293 9.83 -23.80 11.74
C LEU A 293 8.74 -24.58 11.02
N GLU A 294 7.58 -23.97 10.89
CA GLU A 294 6.48 -24.52 10.09
C GLU A 294 6.64 -24.13 8.63
N GLN A 295 6.61 -25.12 7.73
CA GLN A 295 6.67 -24.89 6.30
C GLN A 295 5.25 -24.87 5.71
N ARG A 296 4.98 -23.88 4.86
CA ARG A 296 3.74 -23.78 4.08
C ARG A 296 3.79 -24.69 2.83
N PRO A 297 2.64 -25.04 2.21
CA PRO A 297 2.60 -25.84 0.99
C PRO A 297 3.43 -25.29 -0.18
N ASN A 298 3.63 -23.98 -0.24
CA ASN A 298 4.47 -23.30 -1.25
C ASN A 298 5.95 -23.28 -0.87
N SER A 299 6.39 -24.16 0.00
CA SER A 299 7.75 -24.28 0.54
C SER A 299 8.29 -23.08 1.35
N THR A 300 7.51 -22.03 1.60
CA THR A 300 7.93 -20.91 2.47
C THR A 300 7.68 -21.22 3.94
N PHE A 301 8.36 -20.50 4.84
CA PHE A 301 8.12 -20.64 6.27
C PHE A 301 6.94 -19.82 6.75
N ALA A 302 6.15 -20.39 7.67
CA ALA A 302 5.03 -19.71 8.28
C ALA A 302 5.51 -18.65 9.27
N CYS A 303 5.08 -17.42 9.04
CA CYS A 303 5.36 -16.27 9.90
C CYS A 303 4.17 -15.30 9.88
N ASP A 304 4.11 -14.45 10.90
CA ASP A 304 3.16 -13.34 10.93
C ASP A 304 3.46 -12.35 9.81
N LYS A 305 2.45 -11.93 9.08
CA LYS A 305 2.60 -11.09 7.89
C LYS A 305 3.18 -9.71 8.20
N ASP A 306 2.86 -9.14 9.36
CA ASP A 306 3.25 -7.78 9.73
C ASP A 306 4.59 -7.74 10.44
N THR A 307 4.81 -8.67 11.37
CA THR A 307 5.99 -8.71 12.22
C THR A 307 7.09 -9.62 11.69
N LEU A 308 6.76 -10.53 10.77
CA LEU A 308 7.65 -11.59 10.25
C LEU A 308 8.15 -12.57 11.33
N GLN A 309 7.54 -12.57 12.52
CA GLN A 309 7.84 -13.52 13.59
C GLN A 309 7.30 -14.91 13.22
N SER A 310 8.10 -15.95 13.48
CA SER A 310 7.70 -17.33 13.25
C SER A 310 6.46 -17.70 14.07
N THR A 311 5.56 -18.50 13.48
CA THR A 311 4.37 -19.01 14.18
C THR A 311 4.68 -20.04 15.27
N LYS A 312 5.88 -20.67 15.23
CA LYS A 312 6.28 -21.72 16.18
C LYS A 312 7.29 -21.28 17.23
N ASN A 313 8.12 -20.28 16.93
CA ASN A 313 9.18 -19.86 17.84
C ASN A 313 9.33 -18.34 17.85
N GLU A 314 9.05 -17.73 19.00
CA GLU A 314 9.03 -16.27 19.17
C GLU A 314 10.40 -15.60 18.97
N LYS A 315 11.52 -16.33 19.14
CA LYS A 315 12.88 -15.82 18.93
C LYS A 315 13.29 -15.79 17.47
N ILE A 316 12.49 -16.39 16.56
CA ILE A 316 12.83 -16.55 15.16
C ILE A 316 11.95 -15.63 14.31
N PHE A 317 12.58 -14.93 13.37
CA PHE A 317 11.94 -14.10 12.37
C PHE A 317 12.34 -14.58 10.98
N VAL A 318 11.40 -14.51 10.01
CA VAL A 318 11.66 -14.99 8.65
C VAL A 318 11.60 -13.80 7.68
N ALA A 319 12.60 -13.68 6.81
CA ALA A 319 12.69 -12.55 5.90
C ALA A 319 13.05 -12.98 4.46
N GLY A 320 12.80 -12.10 3.52
CA GLY A 320 13.05 -12.37 2.10
C GLY A 320 12.08 -13.39 1.51
N ASP A 321 12.51 -14.05 0.42
CA ASP A 321 11.68 -15.02 -0.31
C ASP A 321 11.28 -16.21 0.55
N ALA A 322 12.05 -16.52 1.58
CA ALA A 322 11.73 -17.58 2.53
C ALA A 322 10.45 -17.31 3.33
N SER A 323 10.05 -16.05 3.53
CA SER A 323 8.79 -15.67 4.17
C SER A 323 7.57 -15.72 3.24
N GLY A 324 7.79 -15.73 1.91
CA GLY A 324 6.75 -15.59 0.91
C GLY A 324 6.28 -14.15 0.68
N GLU A 325 6.85 -13.17 1.36
CA GLU A 325 6.45 -11.75 1.31
C GLU A 325 7.32 -10.90 0.35
N SER A 326 8.16 -11.53 -0.46
CA SER A 326 8.98 -10.85 -1.46
C SER A 326 9.03 -11.60 -2.79
N VAL A 327 9.13 -10.84 -3.87
CA VAL A 327 9.21 -11.33 -5.26
C VAL A 327 10.43 -10.73 -5.97
N ILE A 328 10.85 -9.52 -5.58
CA ILE A 328 11.97 -8.80 -6.18
C ILE A 328 12.97 -8.36 -5.10
N ALA A 329 14.21 -8.06 -5.51
CA ALA A 329 15.32 -7.74 -4.60
C ALA A 329 14.99 -6.62 -3.59
N ILE A 330 14.32 -5.54 -4.03
CA ILE A 330 13.96 -4.43 -3.14
C ILE A 330 12.94 -4.82 -2.05
N GLN A 331 12.02 -5.74 -2.37
CA GLN A 331 11.09 -6.28 -1.39
C GLN A 331 11.82 -7.19 -0.39
N ALA A 332 12.81 -7.96 -0.85
CA ALA A 332 13.65 -8.75 0.04
C ALA A 332 14.42 -7.85 1.03
N LEU A 333 15.00 -6.73 0.58
CA LEU A 333 15.59 -5.71 1.46
C LEU A 333 14.55 -5.17 2.45
N ALA A 334 13.36 -4.80 1.98
CA ALA A 334 12.30 -4.26 2.84
C ALA A 334 11.84 -5.24 3.92
N THR A 335 11.70 -6.54 3.59
CA THR A 335 11.39 -7.57 4.59
C THR A 335 12.53 -7.78 5.57
N GLY A 336 13.78 -7.73 5.13
CA GLY A 336 14.96 -7.78 6.01
C GLY A 336 14.96 -6.65 7.03
N ARG A 337 14.71 -5.42 6.59
CA ARG A 337 14.55 -4.26 7.46
C ARG A 337 13.41 -4.46 8.46
N ARG A 338 12.25 -4.91 7.99
CA ARG A 338 11.06 -5.15 8.82
C ARG A 338 11.31 -6.22 9.88
N ALA A 339 11.98 -7.33 9.52
CA ALA A 339 12.35 -8.38 10.46
C ALA A 339 13.33 -7.86 11.52
N ALA A 340 14.35 -7.09 11.12
CA ALA A 340 15.28 -6.48 12.06
C ALA A 340 14.58 -5.55 13.06
N GLN A 341 13.67 -4.71 12.59
CA GLN A 341 12.86 -3.85 13.47
C GLN A 341 11.99 -4.67 14.45
N SER A 342 11.48 -5.82 14.02
CA SER A 342 10.75 -6.73 14.91
C SER A 342 11.69 -7.34 15.97
N VAL A 343 12.86 -7.80 15.56
CA VAL A 343 13.88 -8.32 16.49
C VAL A 343 14.28 -7.26 17.51
N ILE A 344 14.52 -6.02 17.10
CA ILE A 344 14.90 -4.93 18.00
C ILE A 344 13.81 -4.71 19.07
N ARG A 345 12.57 -4.69 18.68
CA ARG A 345 11.43 -4.55 19.61
C ARG A 345 11.28 -5.76 20.51
N PHE A 346 11.40 -6.97 19.96
CA PHE A 346 11.38 -8.20 20.73
C PHE A 346 12.45 -8.19 21.83
N LEU A 347 13.68 -7.81 21.50
CA LEU A 347 14.79 -7.73 22.43
C LEU A 347 14.63 -6.65 23.52
N ARG A 348 13.79 -5.65 23.26
CA ARG A 348 13.43 -4.58 24.23
C ARG A 348 12.17 -4.90 25.02
N GLY A 349 11.45 -5.97 24.69
CA GLY A 349 10.15 -6.28 25.28
C GLY A 349 9.02 -5.35 24.86
N GLU A 350 9.16 -4.69 23.71
CA GLU A 350 8.17 -3.78 23.12
C GLU A 350 7.13 -4.54 22.28
N ASP A 351 5.92 -3.97 22.13
CA ASP A 351 4.94 -4.53 21.21
C ASP A 351 5.44 -4.49 19.75
N LEU A 352 5.47 -5.65 19.11
CA LEU A 352 5.97 -5.79 17.74
C LEU A 352 5.13 -5.04 16.70
N ARG A 353 3.88 -4.75 16.98
CA ARG A 353 2.91 -4.13 16.05
C ARG A 353 2.74 -2.63 16.23
N SER A 354 3.06 -2.09 17.40
CA SER A 354 2.88 -0.67 17.70
C SER A 354 3.54 0.21 16.64
N GLY A 355 2.80 1.20 16.12
CA GLY A 355 3.26 2.12 15.09
C GLY A 355 3.56 1.48 13.72
N ARG A 356 3.13 0.23 13.51
CA ARG A 356 3.24 -0.50 12.24
C ARG A 356 1.89 -0.68 11.56
N GLU A 357 0.99 0.25 11.69
CA GLU A 357 -0.17 0.26 10.81
C GLU A 357 0.36 0.30 9.38
N LEU A 358 0.45 -0.87 8.75
CA LEU A 358 0.61 -0.97 7.32
C LEU A 358 -0.60 -0.26 6.75
N LYS A 359 -0.39 0.98 6.32
CA LYS A 359 -1.31 1.59 5.40
C LYS A 359 -1.29 0.65 4.19
N ASP A 360 -2.31 -0.15 4.02
CA ASP A 360 -2.64 -0.91 2.81
C ASP A 360 -2.91 0.08 1.65
N THR A 361 -1.91 0.87 1.29
CA THR A 361 -2.16 2.08 0.53
C THR A 361 -1.41 2.15 -0.79
N TRP A 362 -0.78 1.07 -1.19
CA TRP A 362 -0.20 1.01 -2.51
C TRP A 362 -0.78 -0.14 -3.32
N THR A 363 -2.11 -0.20 -3.42
CA THR A 363 -2.70 -0.93 -4.53
C THR A 363 -2.46 -0.12 -5.80
N TYR A 364 -1.64 -0.63 -6.68
CA TYR A 364 -1.40 -0.12 -8.03
C TYR A 364 -2.68 -0.03 -8.88
N GLU A 365 -3.80 -0.48 -8.38
CA GLU A 365 -5.09 -0.54 -9.07
C GLU A 365 -5.78 0.81 -9.24
N THR A 366 -5.43 1.81 -8.45
CA THR A 366 -5.88 3.19 -8.67
C THR A 366 -4.86 4.00 -9.47
N LYS A 367 -4.31 3.45 -10.52
CA LYS A 367 -3.72 4.28 -11.57
C LYS A 367 -4.86 5.10 -12.15
N LEU A 368 -5.01 6.30 -11.59
CA LEU A 368 -5.86 7.32 -12.14
C LEU A 368 -5.66 7.37 -13.65
N GLN A 369 -6.67 6.99 -14.40
CA GLN A 369 -6.82 7.36 -15.81
C GLN A 369 -7.08 8.88 -15.86
N MET A 370 -6.18 9.66 -15.28
CA MET A 370 -6.19 11.09 -15.46
C MET A 370 -5.70 11.39 -16.86
N PRO A 371 -6.38 12.21 -17.62
CA PRO A 371 -5.78 12.81 -18.79
C PRO A 371 -4.61 13.66 -18.31
N VAL A 372 -3.44 13.06 -18.26
CA VAL A 372 -2.19 13.80 -18.11
C VAL A 372 -2.05 14.59 -19.40
N ASP A 373 -1.91 15.89 -19.30
CA ASP A 373 -1.51 16.71 -20.45
C ASP A 373 -0.07 16.33 -20.81
N TRP A 374 0.06 15.29 -21.63
CA TRP A 374 1.32 14.78 -22.09
C TRP A 374 2.02 15.76 -23.05
N ASP A 375 1.30 16.75 -23.61
CA ASP A 375 1.88 17.74 -24.53
C ASP A 375 2.79 18.73 -23.83
N ALA A 376 2.71 18.80 -22.55
CA ALA A 376 3.59 19.63 -21.75
C ALA A 376 4.89 18.92 -21.32
N ILE A 377 5.09 17.61 -21.60
CA ILE A 377 6.39 16.95 -21.43
C ILE A 377 7.17 17.15 -22.73
N THR A 378 8.08 18.08 -22.74
CA THR A 378 8.95 18.36 -23.89
C THR A 378 10.10 17.36 -23.93
N GLY A 379 10.41 16.85 -25.10
CA GLY A 379 11.55 15.96 -25.36
C GLY A 379 11.23 14.45 -25.32
N GLN A 380 12.05 13.67 -26.02
CA GLN A 380 12.03 12.21 -25.97
C GLN A 380 12.77 11.74 -24.71
N ARG A 381 12.37 10.56 -24.21
CA ARG A 381 13.10 9.88 -23.13
C ARG A 381 14.51 9.55 -23.63
N GLU A 382 15.49 9.81 -22.80
CA GLU A 382 16.85 9.35 -23.04
C GLU A 382 16.94 7.85 -22.76
N ASP A 383 17.37 7.09 -23.74
CA ASP A 383 17.65 5.67 -23.59
C ASP A 383 19.08 5.47 -23.12
N MET A 384 19.27 4.62 -22.11
CA MET A 384 20.60 4.28 -21.63
C MET A 384 21.34 3.52 -22.72
N GLN A 385 22.57 3.92 -23.00
CA GLN A 385 23.42 3.22 -23.95
C GLN A 385 23.79 1.82 -23.45
N GLU A 386 23.87 0.89 -24.38
CA GLU A 386 24.19 -0.50 -24.10
C GLU A 386 25.32 -0.98 -24.96
N LEU A 387 26.10 -1.94 -24.48
CA LEU A 387 27.12 -2.62 -25.26
C LEU A 387 26.53 -3.20 -26.55
N ASN A 388 27.29 -3.14 -27.62
CA ASN A 388 26.90 -3.75 -28.90
C ASN A 388 26.59 -5.26 -28.68
N PRO A 389 25.48 -5.80 -29.22
CA PRO A 389 25.10 -7.20 -29.06
C PRO A 389 26.19 -8.23 -29.37
N LYS A 390 27.01 -7.99 -30.37
CA LYS A 390 28.14 -8.88 -30.72
C LYS A 390 29.24 -8.88 -29.66
N LYS A 391 29.40 -7.77 -28.91
CA LYS A 391 30.35 -7.71 -27.79
C LYS A 391 29.76 -8.36 -26.54
N ARG A 392 28.44 -8.18 -26.30
CA ARG A 392 27.74 -8.74 -25.11
C ARG A 392 27.92 -10.24 -25.01
N ILE A 393 27.76 -10.97 -26.13
CA ILE A 393 27.80 -12.43 -26.14
C ILE A 393 29.20 -13.01 -25.95
N CYS A 394 30.26 -12.17 -25.91
CA CYS A 394 31.64 -12.57 -25.72
C CYS A 394 32.20 -12.24 -24.34
N SER A 395 31.42 -11.61 -23.46
CA SER A 395 31.89 -11.22 -22.13
C SER A 395 30.74 -11.16 -21.10
N PHE A 396 31.09 -11.12 -19.82
CA PHE A 396 30.19 -10.84 -18.74
C PHE A 396 30.27 -9.37 -18.27
N ASP A 397 30.86 -8.50 -19.08
CA ASP A 397 30.89 -7.06 -18.79
C ASP A 397 29.49 -6.48 -18.74
N GLU A 398 29.30 -5.42 -17.97
CA GLU A 398 28.03 -4.76 -17.82
C GLU A 398 27.48 -4.29 -19.15
N VAL A 399 26.23 -4.68 -19.43
CA VAL A 399 25.55 -4.34 -20.69
C VAL A 399 25.10 -2.88 -20.70
N ALA A 400 24.53 -2.40 -19.61
CA ALA A 400 24.04 -1.03 -19.47
C ALA A 400 25.20 -0.09 -19.11
N LEU A 401 25.52 0.88 -19.98
CA LEU A 401 26.71 1.74 -19.83
C LEU A 401 26.50 2.96 -18.94
N GLY A 402 25.27 3.17 -18.41
CA GLY A 402 24.94 4.39 -17.69
C GLY A 402 24.63 5.56 -18.61
N TYR A 403 24.32 6.72 -18.03
CA TYR A 403 24.20 8.00 -18.74
C TYR A 403 25.52 8.75 -18.74
N THR A 404 25.80 9.48 -19.81
CA THR A 404 26.73 10.60 -19.76
C THR A 404 26.11 11.75 -18.97
N LYS A 405 26.92 12.75 -18.62
CA LYS A 405 26.44 13.96 -17.96
C LYS A 405 25.35 14.66 -18.76
N GLU A 406 25.57 14.80 -20.06
CA GLU A 406 24.66 15.48 -20.97
C GLU A 406 23.34 14.72 -21.14
N GLU A 407 23.38 13.37 -21.18
CA GLU A 407 22.18 12.53 -21.24
C GLU A 407 21.38 12.64 -19.92
N ALA A 408 22.06 12.59 -18.78
CA ALA A 408 21.44 12.76 -17.47
C ALA A 408 20.79 14.14 -17.32
N GLU A 409 21.45 15.21 -17.77
CA GLU A 409 20.92 16.58 -17.75
C GLU A 409 19.69 16.71 -18.66
N ARG A 410 19.71 16.15 -19.87
CA ARG A 410 18.56 16.16 -20.79
C ARG A 410 17.37 15.40 -20.21
N GLU A 411 17.59 14.20 -19.64
CA GLU A 411 16.51 13.45 -19.01
C GLU A 411 15.98 14.15 -17.76
N ALA A 412 16.85 14.75 -16.94
CA ALA A 412 16.46 15.50 -15.75
C ALA A 412 15.65 16.76 -16.11
N ALA A 413 15.99 17.43 -17.23
CA ALA A 413 15.26 18.60 -17.72
C ALA A 413 13.80 18.28 -18.12
N ARG A 414 13.47 17.04 -18.40
CA ARG A 414 12.09 16.57 -18.64
C ARG A 414 11.25 16.59 -17.36
N CYS A 415 11.88 16.71 -16.19
CA CYS A 415 11.18 16.73 -14.91
C CYS A 415 10.40 18.03 -14.72
N ARG A 416 9.09 17.93 -14.55
CA ARG A 416 8.22 19.09 -14.27
C ARG A 416 8.33 19.62 -12.85
N GLN A 417 9.16 19.02 -12.03
CA GLN A 417 9.36 19.39 -10.63
C GLN A 417 8.06 19.56 -9.82
N CYS A 418 7.03 18.80 -10.14
CA CYS A 418 5.68 18.90 -9.57
C CYS A 418 4.93 20.19 -9.90
N GLU A 419 5.24 20.86 -10.99
CA GLU A 419 4.56 22.10 -11.45
C GLU A 419 3.20 21.86 -12.13
N CYS A 420 2.63 20.66 -12.03
CA CYS A 420 1.35 20.36 -12.69
C CYS A 420 0.16 21.18 -12.15
N LYS A 421 0.27 21.76 -10.93
CA LYS A 421 -0.74 22.64 -10.28
C LYS A 421 -2.19 22.08 -10.24
N LEU A 422 -2.40 20.78 -10.48
CA LEU A 422 -3.74 20.17 -10.44
C LEU A 422 -4.36 20.27 -9.04
N CYS A 423 -3.57 20.07 -8.00
CA CYS A 423 -4.02 20.27 -6.62
C CYS A 423 -4.37 21.73 -6.33
N MET A 424 -3.65 22.67 -6.93
CA MET A 424 -3.88 24.12 -6.79
C MET A 424 -5.24 24.52 -7.39
N LYS A 425 -5.64 23.92 -8.53
CA LYS A 425 -6.95 24.20 -9.15
C LYS A 425 -8.11 23.79 -8.24
N GLU A 426 -7.91 22.81 -7.37
CA GLU A 426 -8.96 22.30 -6.49
C GLU A 426 -8.88 22.83 -5.05
N CYS A 427 -7.77 23.44 -4.64
CA CYS A 427 -7.59 23.92 -3.27
C CYS A 427 -7.35 25.42 -3.23
N ILE A 428 -8.32 26.19 -2.70
CA ILE A 428 -8.22 27.65 -2.55
C ILE A 428 -7.09 27.98 -1.57
N MET A 429 -7.02 27.29 -0.45
CA MET A 429 -5.99 27.48 0.56
C MET A 429 -4.58 27.41 -0.01
N LEU A 430 -4.27 26.43 -0.87
CA LEU A 430 -2.93 26.34 -1.45
C LEU A 430 -2.57 27.57 -2.30
N ASN A 431 -3.55 28.16 -2.99
CA ASN A 431 -3.32 29.38 -3.79
C ASN A 431 -3.03 30.61 -2.93
N ASP A 432 -3.49 30.64 -1.67
CA ASP A 432 -3.23 31.77 -0.77
C ASP A 432 -1.80 31.74 -0.23
N TYR A 433 -1.23 30.56 -0.04
CA TYR A 433 0.04 30.39 0.68
C TYR A 433 1.22 29.96 -0.22
N THR A 434 0.98 29.51 -1.43
CA THR A 434 2.05 29.03 -2.30
C THR A 434 1.70 29.04 -3.78
N GLU A 435 2.70 29.18 -4.62
CA GLU A 435 2.57 28.97 -6.06
C GLU A 435 2.65 27.48 -6.45
N CYS A 436 3.27 26.66 -5.60
CA CYS A 436 3.40 25.22 -5.77
C CYS A 436 3.62 24.55 -4.40
N PRO A 437 2.93 23.44 -4.08
CA PRO A 437 3.14 22.73 -2.82
C PRO A 437 4.59 22.32 -2.56
N LYS A 438 5.35 21.98 -3.61
CA LYS A 438 6.77 21.67 -3.49
C LYS A 438 7.57 22.85 -2.93
N SER A 439 7.30 24.06 -3.41
CA SER A 439 7.98 25.27 -2.92
C SER A 439 7.64 25.53 -1.45
N LEU A 440 6.38 25.31 -1.05
CA LEU A 440 5.96 25.42 0.34
C LEU A 440 6.72 24.44 1.24
N PHE A 441 6.74 23.15 0.87
CA PHE A 441 7.41 22.13 1.69
C PHE A 441 8.94 22.29 1.67
N LYS A 442 9.52 22.78 0.58
CA LYS A 442 10.94 23.15 0.54
C LYS A 442 11.24 24.26 1.56
N LYS A 443 10.39 25.28 1.61
CA LYS A 443 10.49 26.36 2.59
C LYS A 443 10.40 25.84 4.04
N TYR A 444 9.49 24.91 4.33
CA TYR A 444 9.42 24.24 5.62
C TYR A 444 10.72 23.55 6.03
N LEU A 445 11.42 22.92 5.07
CA LEU A 445 12.67 22.23 5.33
C LEU A 445 13.87 23.18 5.50
N GLU A 446 13.89 24.29 4.78
CA GLU A 446 15.01 25.24 4.78
C GLU A 446 14.95 26.25 5.94
N GLU A 447 13.77 26.73 6.29
CA GLU A 447 13.57 27.76 7.33
C GLU A 447 13.18 27.16 8.69
N GLY A 448 12.90 25.86 8.74
CA GLY A 448 12.30 25.22 9.90
C GLY A 448 10.79 25.48 9.96
N TYR A 449 9.99 24.42 10.02
CA TYR A 449 8.53 24.52 9.98
C TYR A 449 7.95 25.26 11.20
N GLU A 450 8.64 25.27 12.32
CA GLU A 450 8.28 26.01 13.53
C GLU A 450 8.38 27.53 13.39
N ASN A 451 9.13 28.01 12.42
CA ASN A 451 9.32 29.43 12.15
C ASN A 451 8.34 30.01 11.13
N LEU A 452 7.57 29.14 10.48
CA LEU A 452 6.58 29.56 9.51
C LEU A 452 5.22 29.84 10.17
N ASP A 453 4.39 30.60 9.48
CA ASP A 453 3.03 30.91 9.94
C ASP A 453 2.21 29.62 10.13
N HIS A 454 1.88 29.33 11.38
CA HIS A 454 1.07 28.17 11.74
C HIS A 454 -0.31 28.18 11.05
N MET A 455 -0.85 29.37 10.71
CA MET A 455 -2.11 29.49 9.98
C MET A 455 -2.12 28.71 8.67
N ILE A 456 -0.97 28.46 8.06
CA ILE A 456 -0.89 27.65 6.84
C ILE A 456 -1.46 26.24 7.10
N ALA A 457 -1.01 25.57 8.16
CA ALA A 457 -1.51 24.23 8.52
C ALA A 457 -2.98 24.28 8.97
N TYR A 458 -3.34 25.28 9.80
CA TYR A 458 -4.70 25.44 10.34
C TYR A 458 -5.72 25.98 9.31
N SER A 459 -5.29 26.37 8.12
CA SER A 459 -6.16 26.70 6.99
C SER A 459 -6.53 25.49 6.12
N CYS A 460 -6.01 24.29 6.42
CA CYS A 460 -6.33 23.07 5.69
C CYS A 460 -7.65 22.46 6.15
N ASN A 461 -8.63 22.32 5.22
CA ASN A 461 -9.92 21.67 5.48
C ASN A 461 -9.85 20.14 5.67
N GLU A 462 -8.70 19.52 5.53
CA GLU A 462 -8.49 18.06 5.60
C GLU A 462 -9.42 17.24 4.68
N CYS A 463 -9.82 17.83 3.58
CA CYS A 463 -10.80 17.24 2.65
C CYS A 463 -10.20 16.25 1.64
N SER A 464 -8.88 16.09 1.57
CA SER A 464 -8.14 15.22 0.64
C SER A 464 -8.37 15.47 -0.86
N GLN A 465 -9.01 16.59 -1.27
CA GLN A 465 -9.25 16.87 -2.67
C GLN A 465 -7.94 17.08 -3.46
N CYS A 466 -6.95 17.72 -2.84
CA CYS A 466 -5.61 17.89 -3.41
C CYS A 466 -4.91 16.56 -3.66
N THR A 467 -5.02 15.60 -2.71
CA THR A 467 -4.48 14.24 -2.85
C THR A 467 -5.17 13.49 -3.98
N LEU A 468 -6.50 13.55 -4.03
CA LEU A 468 -7.30 12.89 -5.09
C LEU A 468 -6.93 13.37 -6.50
N LYS A 469 -6.61 14.66 -6.65
CA LYS A 469 -6.24 15.25 -7.95
C LYS A 469 -4.74 15.17 -8.25
N CYS A 470 -3.94 14.74 -7.29
CA CYS A 470 -2.51 14.57 -7.48
C CYS A 470 -2.21 13.27 -8.25
N PRO A 471 -1.57 13.31 -9.43
CA PRO A 471 -1.20 12.11 -10.17
C PRO A 471 -0.22 11.19 -9.43
N LYS A 472 0.34 11.68 -8.34
CA LYS A 472 1.28 10.97 -7.44
C LYS A 472 0.64 10.64 -6.09
N GLU A 473 -0.65 10.91 -5.93
CA GLU A 473 -1.40 10.66 -4.68
C GLU A 473 -0.71 11.24 -3.44
N PHE A 474 -0.03 12.37 -3.62
CA PHE A 474 0.75 12.99 -2.54
C PHE A 474 -0.16 13.42 -1.40
N ASN A 475 0.06 12.85 -0.21
CA ASN A 475 -0.82 13.03 0.95
C ASN A 475 -0.57 14.36 1.68
N MET A 476 -0.96 15.48 1.05
CA MET A 476 -0.82 16.82 1.67
C MET A 476 -1.66 16.96 2.95
N LYS A 477 -2.84 16.34 3.00
CA LYS A 477 -3.65 16.30 4.23
C LYS A 477 -2.83 15.75 5.40
N GLY A 478 -2.17 14.60 5.20
CA GLY A 478 -1.38 13.95 6.25
C GLY A 478 -0.25 14.85 6.77
N ILE A 479 0.41 15.61 5.88
CA ILE A 479 1.47 16.55 6.29
C ILE A 479 0.89 17.67 7.15
N PHE A 480 -0.20 18.31 6.71
CA PHE A 480 -0.80 19.39 7.51
C PHE A 480 -1.38 18.91 8.83
N THR A 481 -1.91 17.68 8.87
CA THR A 481 -2.34 17.05 10.14
C THR A 481 -1.15 16.86 11.07
N ALA A 482 -0.05 16.26 10.59
CA ALA A 482 1.16 16.05 11.39
C ALA A 482 1.79 17.36 11.89
N LEU A 483 1.75 18.42 11.08
CA LEU A 483 2.21 19.75 11.52
C LEU A 483 1.35 20.30 12.67
N LYS A 484 0.03 20.16 12.59
CA LYS A 484 -0.85 20.61 13.69
C LYS A 484 -0.59 19.82 14.98
N GLU A 485 -0.39 18.52 14.87
CA GLU A 485 -0.07 17.62 15.99
C GLU A 485 1.27 18.02 16.63
N ASP A 486 2.31 18.24 15.84
CA ASP A 486 3.62 18.67 16.33
C ASP A 486 3.58 20.08 16.94
N TYR A 487 2.85 21.03 16.35
CA TYR A 487 2.66 22.36 16.93
C TYR A 487 1.94 22.31 18.28
N ALA A 488 0.93 21.44 18.43
CA ALA A 488 0.26 21.27 19.70
C ALA A 488 1.16 20.57 20.72
N GLU A 489 1.89 19.52 20.34
CA GLU A 489 2.84 18.83 21.22
C GLU A 489 3.90 19.79 21.77
N LYS A 490 4.51 20.61 20.92
CA LYS A 490 5.49 21.65 21.32
C LYS A 490 4.90 22.76 22.19
N ASN A 491 3.58 22.91 22.18
CA ASN A 491 2.84 23.86 23.00
C ASN A 491 2.14 23.17 24.20
N ASN A 492 2.79 22.18 24.82
CA ASN A 492 2.27 21.41 25.96
C ASN A 492 0.94 20.68 25.70
N GLY A 493 0.78 20.11 24.51
CA GLY A 493 -0.41 19.36 24.10
C GLY A 493 -1.61 20.22 23.74
N LEU A 494 -1.45 21.54 23.64
CA LEU A 494 -2.51 22.51 23.39
C LEU A 494 -2.34 23.20 22.03
N VAL A 495 -3.45 23.48 21.37
CA VAL A 495 -3.43 24.26 20.13
C VAL A 495 -2.77 25.64 20.37
N PRO A 496 -1.77 26.03 19.54
CA PRO A 496 -1.05 27.30 19.75
C PRO A 496 -1.85 28.54 19.33
N LEU A 497 -2.86 28.37 18.46
CA LEU A 497 -3.68 29.47 17.96
C LEU A 497 -4.77 29.86 18.97
N GLU A 498 -4.72 31.08 19.48
CA GLU A 498 -5.69 31.62 20.46
C GLU A 498 -7.14 31.49 19.95
N ILE A 499 -7.37 31.77 18.67
CA ILE A 499 -8.71 31.71 18.06
C ILE A 499 -9.34 30.30 18.11
N LEU A 500 -8.54 29.24 18.25
CA LEU A 500 -9.01 27.86 18.33
C LEU A 500 -9.18 27.33 19.76
N LYS A 501 -8.71 28.07 20.78
CA LYS A 501 -8.86 27.65 22.19
C LYS A 501 -10.32 27.56 22.63
N GLU A 502 -11.19 28.41 22.08
CA GLU A 502 -12.62 28.30 22.37
C GLU A 502 -13.24 27.02 21.78
N SER A 503 -12.71 26.56 20.64
CA SER A 503 -13.11 25.27 20.05
C SER A 503 -12.73 24.10 20.97
N ASP A 504 -11.57 24.13 21.61
CA ASP A 504 -11.17 23.12 22.61
C ASP A 504 -12.06 23.18 23.85
N ARG A 505 -12.33 24.34 24.41
CA ARG A 505 -13.23 24.51 25.56
C ARG A 505 -14.64 23.99 25.26
N THR A 506 -15.16 24.24 24.06
CA THR A 506 -16.46 23.72 23.62
C THR A 506 -16.43 22.20 23.57
N GLN A 507 -15.38 21.62 23.00
CA GLN A 507 -15.22 20.17 22.94
C GLN A 507 -15.05 19.53 24.31
N GLU A 508 -14.37 20.19 25.23
CA GLU A 508 -14.24 19.72 26.61
C GLU A 508 -15.63 19.53 27.27
N LYS A 509 -16.52 20.52 27.08
CA LYS A 509 -17.91 20.40 27.54
C LYS A 509 -18.66 19.30 26.81
N GLU A 510 -18.64 19.27 25.47
CA GLU A 510 -19.37 18.28 24.66
C GLU A 510 -18.91 16.83 24.88
N CYS A 511 -17.66 16.60 25.29
CA CYS A 511 -17.13 15.31 25.68
C CYS A 511 -17.23 15.04 27.18
N GLY A 512 -17.71 15.99 27.99
CA GLY A 512 -17.89 15.88 29.41
C GLY A 512 -19.11 15.05 29.81
N ASP A 513 -19.19 14.67 31.10
CA ASP A 513 -20.28 13.86 31.66
C ASP A 513 -21.61 14.61 31.65
N GLU A 514 -21.57 15.93 31.75
CA GLU A 514 -22.75 16.80 31.75
C GLU A 514 -23.55 16.69 30.45
N TYR A 515 -22.87 16.51 29.33
CA TYR A 515 -23.47 16.37 28.01
C TYR A 515 -23.59 14.92 27.53
N CYS A 516 -23.24 13.95 28.39
CA CYS A 516 -23.34 12.54 28.07
C CYS A 516 -24.76 12.04 28.43
N THR A 517 -25.47 11.48 27.44
CA THR A 517 -26.75 10.81 27.66
C THR A 517 -26.68 9.39 27.12
N ARG A 518 -26.90 8.43 28.00
CA ARG A 518 -26.96 7.00 27.70
C ARG A 518 -28.39 6.51 27.77
N VAL A 519 -28.84 5.78 26.74
CA VAL A 519 -30.13 5.11 26.69
C VAL A 519 -29.92 3.66 26.33
N ASP A 520 -30.16 2.76 27.27
CA ASP A 520 -30.08 1.30 27.05
C ASP A 520 -31.39 0.75 26.51
N GLY A 521 -31.35 -0.46 25.91
CA GLY A 521 -32.46 -1.04 25.18
C GLY A 521 -33.77 -1.19 25.98
N SER A 522 -33.71 -1.46 27.28
CA SER A 522 -34.90 -1.71 28.11
C SER A 522 -35.39 -0.52 28.94
N LEU A 523 -34.65 0.61 28.99
CA LEU A 523 -34.93 1.68 29.95
C LEU A 523 -35.03 3.06 29.29
N GLN A 524 -36.06 3.79 29.73
CA GLN A 524 -36.21 5.22 29.48
C GLN A 524 -35.56 5.98 30.66
N LYS A 525 -34.34 6.53 30.39
CA LYS A 525 -33.61 7.48 31.26
C LYS A 525 -32.98 7.02 32.56
N LYS A 526 -31.67 7.25 32.63
CA LYS A 526 -30.76 7.61 33.73
C LYS A 526 -30.34 6.59 34.80
N GLU A 527 -30.98 5.49 35.09
CA GLU A 527 -30.51 4.55 36.11
C GLU A 527 -30.52 3.13 35.58
N VAL A 528 -29.42 2.68 35.06
CA VAL A 528 -29.31 1.30 34.59
C VAL A 528 -28.28 0.55 35.39
N PRO A 529 -28.64 -0.66 35.90
CA PRO A 529 -27.64 -1.57 36.44
C PRO A 529 -26.61 -1.92 35.34
N LYS A 530 -25.33 -1.91 35.64
CA LYS A 530 -24.15 -2.08 34.78
C LYS A 530 -24.08 -3.35 33.91
N LYS A 531 -25.15 -4.04 33.57
CA LYS A 531 -25.11 -5.37 32.94
C LYS A 531 -26.11 -5.65 31.82
N GLN A 532 -26.85 -4.70 31.31
CA GLN A 532 -27.75 -4.99 30.21
C GLN A 532 -27.04 -4.77 28.86
N LYS A 533 -26.86 -5.85 28.08
CA LYS A 533 -26.23 -5.80 26.76
C LYS A 533 -27.19 -5.18 25.77
N THR A 534 -26.78 -4.09 25.15
CA THR A 534 -27.49 -3.43 24.05
C THR A 534 -26.72 -3.64 22.77
N LYS A 535 -27.21 -4.52 21.90
CA LYS A 535 -26.50 -4.96 20.70
C LYS A 535 -26.23 -3.82 19.71
N TYR A 536 -27.23 -2.97 19.47
CA TYR A 536 -27.16 -1.86 18.54
C TYR A 536 -27.21 -0.55 19.30
N VAL A 537 -26.16 0.27 19.19
CA VAL A 537 -26.14 1.59 19.83
C VAL A 537 -26.11 2.68 18.79
N PHE A 538 -27.10 3.56 18.80
CA PHE A 538 -27.18 4.70 17.92
C PHE A 538 -26.41 5.89 18.50
N VAL A 539 -25.46 6.43 17.71
CA VAL A 539 -24.67 7.61 18.05
C VAL A 539 -24.95 8.71 17.00
N PRO A 540 -25.87 9.67 17.30
CA PRO A 540 -26.30 10.68 16.35
C PRO A 540 -25.21 11.70 15.99
N GLY A 541 -24.26 11.93 16.91
CA GLY A 541 -23.29 13.03 16.83
C GLY A 541 -23.85 14.37 17.32
N CYS A 542 -22.97 15.24 17.80
CA CYS A 542 -23.32 16.51 18.47
C CYS A 542 -24.16 17.44 17.57
N THR A 543 -23.75 17.66 16.33
CA THR A 543 -24.45 18.58 15.42
C THR A 543 -25.89 18.13 15.12
N VAL A 544 -26.13 16.83 14.87
CA VAL A 544 -27.46 16.31 14.58
C VAL A 544 -28.36 16.38 15.82
N SER A 545 -27.81 16.05 16.98
CA SER A 545 -28.54 16.17 18.26
C SER A 545 -28.97 17.61 18.56
N ALA A 546 -28.14 18.58 18.21
CA ALA A 546 -28.43 19.99 18.47
C ALA A 546 -29.55 20.54 17.57
N TYR A 547 -29.52 20.27 16.27
CA TYR A 547 -30.48 20.87 15.35
C TYR A 547 -31.76 20.05 15.14
N SER A 548 -31.71 18.72 15.34
CA SER A 548 -32.85 17.83 15.07
C SER A 548 -33.09 16.80 16.20
N PRO A 549 -33.36 17.23 17.43
CA PRO A 549 -33.61 16.30 18.55
C PRO A 549 -34.79 15.35 18.29
N LYS A 550 -35.86 15.84 17.64
CA LYS A 550 -36.98 14.99 17.20
C LYS A 550 -36.54 13.95 16.14
N GLY A 551 -35.63 14.32 15.23
CA GLY A 551 -35.07 13.39 14.27
C GLY A 551 -34.30 12.25 14.94
N VAL A 552 -33.53 12.56 15.99
CA VAL A 552 -32.85 11.57 16.83
C VAL A 552 -33.86 10.61 17.50
N GLU A 553 -34.93 11.13 18.11
CA GLU A 553 -35.99 10.32 18.72
C GLU A 553 -36.66 9.40 17.68
N ASN A 554 -37.00 9.93 16.50
CA ASN A 554 -37.63 9.18 15.42
C ASN A 554 -36.70 8.05 14.90
N ILE A 555 -35.39 8.29 14.78
CA ILE A 555 -34.44 7.24 14.40
C ILE A 555 -34.42 6.13 15.46
N VAL A 556 -34.32 6.49 16.75
CA VAL A 556 -34.32 5.50 17.83
C VAL A 556 -35.60 4.68 17.80
N LYS A 557 -36.75 5.33 17.57
CA LYS A 557 -38.03 4.65 17.44
C LYS A 557 -38.02 3.65 16.28
N HIS A 558 -37.62 4.10 15.07
CA HIS A 558 -37.54 3.25 13.89
C HIS A 558 -36.60 2.06 14.08
N LEU A 559 -35.41 2.29 14.66
CA LEU A 559 -34.47 1.23 14.97
C LEU A 559 -35.06 0.20 15.96
N LYS A 560 -35.75 0.65 17.01
CA LYS A 560 -36.41 -0.21 17.99
C LYS A 560 -37.53 -1.06 17.38
N GLU A 561 -38.32 -0.47 16.48
CA GLU A 561 -39.38 -1.16 15.75
C GLU A 561 -38.83 -2.26 14.84
N CYS A 562 -37.69 -2.01 14.18
CA CYS A 562 -37.11 -2.95 13.21
C CYS A 562 -36.16 -3.98 13.83
N LEU A 563 -35.40 -3.61 14.87
CA LEU A 563 -34.32 -4.45 15.46
C LEU A 563 -34.68 -5.01 16.83
N GLY A 564 -35.84 -4.66 17.38
CA GLY A 564 -36.32 -5.04 18.70
C GLY A 564 -35.97 -4.02 19.78
N HIS A 565 -36.95 -3.71 20.62
CA HIS A 565 -36.86 -2.66 21.65
C HIS A 565 -35.71 -2.87 22.64
N GLU A 566 -35.42 -4.11 22.99
CA GLU A 566 -34.40 -4.49 23.97
C GLU A 566 -32.97 -4.43 23.39
N ASN A 567 -32.86 -4.49 22.09
CA ASN A 567 -31.57 -4.57 21.39
C ASN A 567 -30.97 -3.21 21.02
N VAL A 568 -31.78 -2.13 21.10
CA VAL A 568 -31.39 -0.81 20.60
C VAL A 568 -31.30 0.20 21.72
N GLY A 569 -30.10 0.77 21.87
CA GLY A 569 -29.84 1.91 22.76
C GLY A 569 -29.32 3.12 21.98
N ALA A 570 -29.02 4.19 22.67
CA ALA A 570 -28.42 5.39 22.12
C ALA A 570 -27.38 5.98 23.09
N LEU A 571 -26.33 6.55 22.51
CA LEU A 571 -25.32 7.31 23.20
C LEU A 571 -25.20 8.70 22.56
N LEU A 572 -25.59 9.72 23.31
CA LEU A 572 -25.42 11.11 22.95
C LEU A 572 -24.11 11.60 23.60
N GLN A 573 -23.02 11.46 22.89
CA GLN A 573 -21.70 11.92 23.29
C GLN A 573 -20.93 12.33 22.04
N CYS A 574 -20.07 13.34 22.16
CA CYS A 574 -19.22 13.76 21.06
C CYS A 574 -18.10 12.74 20.81
N CYS A 575 -17.77 12.50 19.54
CA CYS A 575 -16.67 11.61 19.14
C CYS A 575 -15.27 12.24 19.27
N GLY A 576 -15.16 13.51 19.66
CA GLY A 576 -13.90 14.22 19.84
C GLY A 576 -13.23 14.73 18.56
N LYS A 577 -13.88 14.64 17.39
CA LYS A 577 -13.27 14.97 16.10
C LYS A 577 -12.69 16.37 16.00
N VAL A 578 -13.29 17.37 16.65
CA VAL A 578 -12.80 18.76 16.64
C VAL A 578 -11.45 18.86 17.35
N THR A 579 -11.27 18.17 18.48
CA THR A 579 -10.00 18.09 19.20
C THR A 579 -8.87 17.56 18.29
N ARG A 580 -9.16 16.51 17.51
CA ARG A 580 -8.22 15.98 16.52
C ARG A 580 -7.92 16.97 15.40
N PHE A 581 -8.91 17.77 14.95
CA PHE A 581 -8.73 18.77 13.91
C PHE A 581 -7.77 19.90 14.28
N ILE A 582 -7.69 20.21 15.58
CA ILE A 582 -6.80 21.25 16.10
C ILE A 582 -5.42 20.72 16.54
N GLY A 583 -5.16 19.40 16.38
CA GLY A 583 -3.86 18.78 16.63
C GLY A 583 -3.65 18.26 18.07
N GLU A 584 -4.63 18.34 18.95
CA GLU A 584 -4.53 17.91 20.35
C GLU A 584 -4.75 16.41 20.48
N THR A 585 -3.78 15.61 20.07
CA THR A 585 -3.89 14.15 19.90
C THR A 585 -4.17 13.44 21.22
N GLU A 586 -3.42 13.71 22.29
CA GLU A 586 -3.62 13.06 23.59
C GLU A 586 -5.04 13.33 24.17
N LYS A 587 -5.49 14.57 24.13
CA LYS A 587 -6.85 14.92 24.55
C LYS A 587 -7.92 14.25 23.67
N PHE A 588 -7.67 14.14 22.37
CA PHE A 588 -8.58 13.42 21.48
C PHE A 588 -8.68 11.95 21.89
N GLU A 589 -7.55 11.29 22.12
CA GLU A 589 -7.50 9.89 22.54
C GLU A 589 -8.25 9.67 23.87
N GLU A 590 -8.03 10.53 24.86
CA GLU A 590 -8.72 10.49 26.14
C GLU A 590 -10.24 10.67 25.97
N ARG A 591 -10.66 11.71 25.25
CA ARG A 591 -12.08 12.05 25.03
C ARG A 591 -12.78 10.96 24.21
N ASN A 592 -12.13 10.43 23.17
CA ASN A 592 -12.69 9.37 22.34
C ASN A 592 -12.75 8.04 23.10
N LYS A 593 -11.70 7.70 23.85
CA LYS A 593 -11.67 6.49 24.69
C LYS A 593 -12.85 6.47 25.67
N LYS A 594 -13.20 7.60 26.28
CA LYS A 594 -14.36 7.69 27.16
C LYS A 594 -15.66 7.27 26.46
N ALA A 595 -15.88 7.71 25.22
CA ALA A 595 -17.04 7.30 24.43
C ALA A 595 -17.01 5.80 24.10
N ILE A 596 -15.84 5.26 23.78
CA ILE A 596 -15.66 3.82 23.51
C ILE A 596 -15.92 3.00 24.77
N ASP A 597 -15.36 3.40 25.91
CA ASP A 597 -15.56 2.70 27.20
C ASP A 597 -17.06 2.62 27.58
N ILE A 598 -17.82 3.68 27.28
CA ILE A 598 -19.28 3.66 27.48
C ILE A 598 -19.98 2.68 26.53
N LEU A 599 -19.56 2.63 25.26
CA LEU A 599 -20.11 1.70 24.26
C LEU A 599 -19.78 0.24 24.63
N ASP A 600 -18.59 -0.03 25.13
CA ASP A 600 -18.19 -1.34 25.65
C ASP A 600 -19.03 -1.73 26.87
N ASP A 601 -19.23 -0.81 27.81
CA ASP A 601 -20.11 -0.99 29.00
C ASP A 601 -21.57 -1.28 28.62
N MET A 602 -22.06 -0.65 27.55
CA MET A 602 -23.38 -0.94 26.99
C MET A 602 -23.46 -2.31 26.32
N GLY A 603 -22.31 -2.95 26.04
CA GLY A 603 -22.24 -4.21 25.32
C GLY A 603 -22.56 -4.06 23.84
N ALA A 604 -22.23 -2.91 23.24
CA ALA A 604 -22.47 -2.61 21.85
C ALA A 604 -21.68 -3.57 20.94
N GLU A 605 -22.36 -4.26 20.05
CA GLU A 605 -21.76 -5.01 18.96
C GLU A 605 -21.70 -4.18 17.66
N VAL A 606 -22.71 -3.30 17.49
CA VAL A 606 -22.86 -2.47 16.29
C VAL A 606 -23.13 -1.03 16.71
N ILE A 607 -22.29 -0.11 16.23
CA ILE A 607 -22.50 1.34 16.35
C ILE A 607 -23.18 1.82 15.07
N ILE A 608 -24.34 2.45 15.23
CA ILE A 608 -25.10 3.07 14.12
C ILE A 608 -24.93 4.57 14.22
N THR A 609 -24.59 5.24 13.11
CA THR A 609 -24.38 6.69 13.10
C THR A 609 -24.96 7.34 11.84
N VAL A 610 -25.37 8.61 11.97
CA VAL A 610 -25.82 9.47 10.88
C VAL A 610 -24.82 10.59 10.56
N CYS A 611 -23.84 10.80 11.42
CA CYS A 611 -22.82 11.82 11.22
C CYS A 611 -21.58 11.22 10.52
N PRO A 612 -21.19 11.73 9.33
CA PRO A 612 -20.00 11.25 8.61
C PRO A 612 -18.71 11.32 9.43
N SER A 613 -18.54 12.35 10.27
CA SER A 613 -17.37 12.49 11.13
C SER A 613 -17.34 11.44 12.25
N CYS A 614 -18.46 11.18 12.91
CA CYS A 614 -18.58 10.12 13.90
C CYS A 614 -18.33 8.74 13.28
N TYR A 615 -18.92 8.47 12.11
CA TYR A 615 -18.68 7.24 11.37
C TYR A 615 -17.19 6.99 11.17
N LYS A 616 -16.46 7.99 10.66
CA LYS A 616 -15.03 7.86 10.37
C LYS A 616 -14.20 7.66 11.64
N VAL A 617 -14.48 8.43 12.70
CA VAL A 617 -13.79 8.31 13.99
C VAL A 617 -14.00 6.94 14.60
N PHE A 618 -15.24 6.51 14.75
CA PHE A 618 -15.52 5.20 15.39
C PHE A 618 -15.03 4.03 14.52
N LYS A 619 -15.09 4.14 13.19
CA LYS A 619 -14.52 3.13 12.29
C LYS A 619 -13.00 2.94 12.50
N GLU A 620 -12.30 4.03 12.85
CA GLU A 620 -10.87 4.00 13.16
C GLU A 620 -10.57 3.53 14.59
N THR A 621 -11.41 3.90 15.58
CA THR A 621 -11.10 3.76 17.02
C THR A 621 -11.86 2.63 17.73
N ALA A 622 -13.08 2.30 17.33
CA ALA A 622 -13.88 1.24 17.92
C ALA A 622 -13.48 -0.14 17.37
N LYS A 623 -12.53 -0.80 18.02
CA LYS A 623 -11.95 -2.08 17.55
C LYS A 623 -12.86 -3.29 17.78
N ASN A 624 -13.74 -3.22 18.77
CA ASN A 624 -14.62 -4.32 19.17
C ASN A 624 -16.01 -4.27 18.53
N GLN A 625 -16.37 -3.14 17.90
CA GLN A 625 -17.69 -2.90 17.35
C GLN A 625 -17.65 -2.77 15.82
N LYS A 626 -18.68 -3.22 15.14
CA LYS A 626 -18.94 -2.90 13.75
C LYS A 626 -19.59 -1.52 13.67
N VAL A 627 -19.03 -0.63 12.86
CA VAL A 627 -19.63 0.70 12.63
C VAL A 627 -20.38 0.70 11.29
N ILE A 628 -21.62 1.18 11.31
CA ILE A 628 -22.48 1.23 10.13
C ILE A 628 -23.21 2.58 10.06
N ALA A 629 -23.34 3.14 8.87
CA ALA A 629 -24.17 4.31 8.65
C ALA A 629 -25.65 3.92 8.66
N TYR A 630 -26.51 4.78 9.20
CA TYR A 630 -27.95 4.54 9.25
C TYR A 630 -28.55 4.36 7.82
N TRP A 631 -28.02 5.06 6.84
CA TRP A 631 -28.40 4.94 5.43
C TRP A 631 -28.12 3.54 4.88
N ASP A 632 -26.95 2.99 5.17
CA ASP A 632 -26.53 1.65 4.76
C ASP A 632 -27.37 0.57 5.46
N LEU A 633 -27.69 0.80 6.75
CA LEU A 633 -28.53 -0.09 7.51
C LEU A 633 -29.97 -0.12 6.93
N MET A 634 -30.53 1.05 6.58
CA MET A 634 -31.84 1.12 5.94
C MET A 634 -31.87 0.37 4.62
N LYS A 635 -30.93 0.66 3.72
CA LYS A 635 -30.88 0.02 2.39
C LYS A 635 -30.74 -1.49 2.47
N ASN A 636 -29.89 -2.00 3.38
CA ASN A 636 -29.50 -3.40 3.36
C ASN A 636 -30.28 -4.30 4.32
N LEU A 637 -31.00 -3.74 5.32
CA LEU A 637 -31.63 -4.56 6.34
C LEU A 637 -33.03 -4.12 6.80
N ILE A 638 -33.23 -2.83 7.14
CA ILE A 638 -34.44 -2.42 7.86
C ILE A 638 -35.47 -1.65 7.02
N GLY A 639 -35.11 -1.18 5.81
CA GLY A 639 -35.96 -0.31 5.03
C GLY A 639 -36.05 1.12 5.57
N ILE A 640 -36.78 2.00 4.90
CA ILE A 640 -37.17 3.30 5.43
C ILE A 640 -38.46 3.15 6.27
N PRO A 641 -38.79 4.13 7.16
CA PRO A 641 -40.08 4.13 7.84
C PRO A 641 -41.23 4.12 6.82
N GLU A 642 -42.21 3.24 7.02
CA GLU A 642 -43.36 3.10 6.08
C GLU A 642 -44.10 4.42 5.89
N THR A 643 -44.19 5.28 6.90
CA THR A 643 -44.82 6.60 6.84
C THR A 643 -44.08 7.61 5.94
N ALA A 644 -42.82 7.33 5.64
CA ALA A 644 -41.97 8.16 4.80
C ALA A 644 -41.98 7.71 3.31
N ARG A 645 -42.36 6.45 3.05
CA ARG A 645 -42.34 5.89 1.69
C ARG A 645 -43.23 6.67 0.73
N GLY A 646 -42.63 7.19 -0.34
CA GLY A 646 -43.33 7.95 -1.36
C GLY A 646 -43.84 9.34 -0.93
N ILE A 647 -43.43 9.84 0.26
CA ILE A 647 -43.87 11.15 0.77
C ILE A 647 -43.56 12.31 -0.21
N GLY A 648 -42.46 12.17 -0.98
CA GLY A 648 -42.02 13.17 -1.95
C GLY A 648 -42.76 13.13 -3.30
N ILE A 649 -43.57 12.08 -3.56
CA ILE A 649 -44.25 11.93 -4.83
C ILE A 649 -45.15 13.18 -5.11
N GLY A 650 -44.90 13.84 -6.27
CA GLY A 650 -45.56 15.05 -6.65
C GLY A 650 -45.07 16.32 -5.92
N SER A 651 -43.90 16.28 -5.31
CA SER A 651 -43.17 17.48 -4.90
C SER A 651 -42.70 18.24 -6.14
N ASP A 652 -42.78 19.57 -6.09
CA ASP A 652 -42.33 20.49 -7.14
C ASP A 652 -40.86 20.91 -6.98
N VAL A 653 -40.14 20.26 -6.07
CA VAL A 653 -38.73 20.50 -5.76
C VAL A 653 -37.85 19.43 -6.40
N VAL A 654 -36.76 19.87 -7.01
CA VAL A 654 -35.66 19.00 -7.48
C VAL A 654 -34.44 19.29 -6.64
N PHE A 655 -33.84 18.27 -6.07
CA PHE A 655 -32.63 18.39 -5.23
C PHE A 655 -31.35 18.10 -5.99
N ASN A 656 -30.27 18.86 -5.72
CA ASN A 656 -28.91 18.32 -5.88
C ASN A 656 -28.47 17.65 -4.60
N ILE A 657 -27.67 16.61 -4.72
CA ILE A 657 -27.07 15.92 -3.58
C ILE A 657 -25.71 16.55 -3.26
N HIS A 658 -25.45 16.81 -1.97
CA HIS A 658 -24.12 17.17 -1.48
C HIS A 658 -23.54 16.03 -0.66
N ASP A 659 -22.61 15.25 -1.25
CA ASP A 659 -21.89 14.22 -0.53
C ASP A 659 -20.81 14.81 0.40
N SER A 660 -20.68 14.24 1.59
CA SER A 660 -19.69 14.68 2.57
C SER A 660 -18.26 14.27 2.14
N CYS A 661 -17.33 15.22 2.19
CA CYS A 661 -15.93 14.93 1.88
C CYS A 661 -15.26 13.98 2.89
N VAL A 662 -15.82 13.83 4.08
CA VAL A 662 -15.32 12.89 5.12
C VAL A 662 -15.54 11.43 4.72
N THR A 663 -16.65 11.16 4.03
CA THR A 663 -17.01 9.82 3.52
C THR A 663 -16.79 9.68 2.01
N ARG A 664 -15.85 10.42 1.47
CA ARG A 664 -15.47 10.44 0.05
C ARG A 664 -15.24 9.05 -0.55
N ASP A 665 -14.61 8.17 0.22
CA ASP A 665 -14.22 6.82 -0.21
C ASP A 665 -15.26 5.75 0.18
N GLU A 666 -16.38 6.15 0.79
CA GLU A 666 -17.45 5.25 1.23
C GLU A 666 -18.58 5.22 0.18
N THR A 667 -18.36 4.49 -0.91
CA THR A 667 -19.29 4.38 -2.03
C THR A 667 -20.68 3.90 -1.58
N SER A 668 -20.74 2.97 -0.61
CA SER A 668 -21.99 2.48 -0.04
C SER A 668 -22.87 3.59 0.54
N HIS A 669 -22.26 4.58 1.23
CA HIS A 669 -22.98 5.73 1.75
C HIS A 669 -23.65 6.55 0.63
N HIS A 670 -22.90 6.80 -0.44
CA HIS A 670 -23.40 7.57 -1.58
C HIS A 670 -24.59 6.87 -2.22
N GLU A 671 -24.47 5.57 -2.47
CA GLU A 671 -25.54 4.75 -3.05
C GLU A 671 -26.75 4.64 -2.11
N SER A 672 -26.53 4.51 -0.82
CA SER A 672 -27.62 4.36 0.16
C SER A 672 -28.41 5.64 0.32
N VAL A 673 -27.76 6.81 0.28
CA VAL A 673 -28.43 8.10 0.32
C VAL A 673 -29.33 8.32 -0.92
N ARG A 674 -28.85 7.94 -2.10
CA ARG A 674 -29.62 8.00 -3.34
C ARG A 674 -30.81 7.06 -3.29
N TRP A 675 -30.61 5.83 -2.85
CA TRP A 675 -31.69 4.87 -2.62
C TRP A 675 -32.76 5.40 -1.63
N VAL A 676 -32.36 6.06 -0.55
CA VAL A 676 -33.32 6.68 0.40
C VAL A 676 -34.16 7.75 -0.31
N LEU A 677 -33.57 8.61 -1.17
CA LEU A 677 -34.29 9.64 -1.90
C LEU A 677 -35.26 9.03 -2.90
N ASP A 678 -34.90 7.95 -3.56
CA ASP A 678 -35.77 7.19 -4.48
C ASP A 678 -36.97 6.60 -3.73
N GLU A 679 -36.73 5.96 -2.57
CA GLU A 679 -37.81 5.41 -1.73
C GLU A 679 -38.73 6.49 -1.16
N LEU A 680 -38.21 7.69 -0.88
CA LEU A 680 -38.99 8.84 -0.48
C LEU A 680 -39.78 9.42 -1.66
N GLY A 681 -39.41 9.18 -2.90
CA GLY A 681 -40.05 9.65 -4.11
C GLY A 681 -39.77 11.11 -4.47
N TYR A 682 -38.67 11.68 -4.00
CA TYR A 682 -38.21 13.01 -4.39
C TYR A 682 -37.43 13.00 -5.70
N ASN A 683 -37.60 14.02 -6.53
CA ASN A 683 -36.74 14.22 -7.68
C ASN A 683 -35.39 14.79 -7.28
N TRP A 684 -34.34 14.24 -7.85
CA TRP A 684 -32.97 14.70 -7.60
C TRP A 684 -32.09 14.56 -8.84
N THR A 685 -30.98 15.32 -8.89
CA THR A 685 -30.00 15.29 -9.99
C THR A 685 -28.59 15.28 -9.45
N GLU A 686 -27.68 14.59 -10.17
CA GLU A 686 -26.27 14.59 -9.89
C GLU A 686 -25.57 15.82 -10.45
N ILE A 687 -24.49 16.19 -9.81
CA ILE A 687 -23.54 17.18 -10.31
C ILE A 687 -22.16 16.55 -10.53
N GLU A 688 -21.36 17.14 -11.41
CA GLU A 688 -20.01 16.63 -11.74
C GLU A 688 -19.11 16.47 -10.50
N ARG A 689 -19.17 17.42 -9.56
CA ARG A 689 -18.33 17.47 -8.36
C ARG A 689 -19.00 16.83 -7.16
N ASN A 690 -19.36 15.54 -7.27
CA ASN A 690 -20.04 14.80 -6.21
C ASN A 690 -19.43 13.41 -5.97
N GLY A 691 -19.95 12.63 -5.03
CA GLY A 691 -19.42 11.33 -4.64
C GLY A 691 -17.94 11.40 -4.26
N LYS A 692 -17.13 10.55 -4.85
CA LYS A 692 -15.65 10.55 -4.63
C LYS A 692 -15.01 11.90 -5.01
N ASN A 693 -15.57 12.62 -5.99
CA ASN A 693 -15.06 13.90 -6.46
C ASN A 693 -15.64 15.11 -5.71
N THR A 694 -16.43 14.90 -4.66
CA THR A 694 -17.09 16.00 -3.92
C THR A 694 -16.08 17.05 -3.45
N ARG A 695 -16.44 18.33 -3.60
CA ARG A 695 -15.69 19.44 -3.00
C ARG A 695 -16.12 19.66 -1.55
N CYS A 696 -15.17 20.16 -0.73
CA CYS A 696 -15.43 20.48 0.67
C CYS A 696 -16.44 21.64 0.80
N CYS A 697 -17.29 21.56 1.82
CA CYS A 697 -18.15 22.68 2.22
C CYS A 697 -17.40 23.79 2.98
N GLY A 698 -16.17 23.52 3.47
CA GLY A 698 -15.33 24.50 4.16
C GLY A 698 -15.16 24.29 5.67
N VAL A 699 -16.01 23.55 6.34
CA VAL A 699 -15.96 23.36 7.82
C VAL A 699 -14.79 22.52 8.30
N GLY A 700 -14.35 21.54 7.48
CA GLY A 700 -13.30 20.61 7.88
C GLY A 700 -12.05 21.31 8.40
N GLY A 701 -11.30 20.64 9.27
CA GLY A 701 -10.07 21.19 9.88
C GLY A 701 -10.29 22.42 10.77
N MET A 702 -11.53 22.73 11.14
CA MET A 702 -11.92 23.94 11.90
C MET A 702 -11.63 25.26 11.19
N VAL A 703 -11.56 25.24 9.85
CA VAL A 703 -11.26 26.45 9.05
C VAL A 703 -12.30 27.55 9.22
N CYS A 704 -13.56 27.19 9.52
CA CYS A 704 -14.59 28.17 9.87
C CYS A 704 -14.24 29.04 11.09
N SER A 705 -13.42 28.50 12.01
CA SER A 705 -12.97 29.23 13.20
C SER A 705 -11.58 29.84 13.00
N SER A 706 -10.64 29.09 12.38
CA SER A 706 -9.25 29.55 12.22
C SER A 706 -9.09 30.60 11.12
N ASN A 707 -9.83 30.47 10.00
CA ASN A 707 -9.73 31.34 8.83
C ASN A 707 -11.11 31.59 8.19
N PRO A 708 -11.96 32.44 8.80
CA PRO A 708 -13.33 32.67 8.33
C PRO A 708 -13.40 33.21 6.91
N GLU A 709 -12.47 34.01 6.47
CA GLU A 709 -12.41 34.55 5.10
C GLU A 709 -12.19 33.44 4.07
N LEU A 710 -11.25 32.54 4.32
CA LEU A 710 -11.04 31.37 3.49
C LEU A 710 -12.27 30.44 3.49
N TYR A 711 -12.87 30.24 4.66
CA TYR A 711 -14.10 29.45 4.80
C TYR A 711 -15.21 29.97 3.88
N GLU A 712 -15.44 31.29 3.86
CA GLU A 712 -16.42 31.95 2.99
C GLU A 712 -16.16 31.67 1.50
N ARG A 713 -14.92 31.83 1.06
CA ARG A 713 -14.54 31.54 -0.34
C ARG A 713 -14.71 30.08 -0.71
N VAL A 714 -14.43 29.16 0.22
CA VAL A 714 -14.58 27.72 0.00
C VAL A 714 -16.04 27.34 -0.14
N TYR A 715 -16.92 27.78 0.77
CA TYR A 715 -18.33 27.42 0.69
C TYR A 715 -19.05 28.10 -0.49
N THR A 716 -18.70 29.34 -0.80
CA THR A 716 -19.24 30.05 -1.97
C THR A 716 -18.90 29.32 -3.26
N ARG A 717 -17.63 28.88 -3.42
CA ARG A 717 -17.24 28.06 -4.56
C ARG A 717 -18.03 26.75 -4.60
N ARG A 718 -18.24 26.10 -3.44
CA ARG A 718 -19.02 24.86 -3.39
C ARG A 718 -20.49 25.07 -3.74
N ALA A 719 -21.10 26.13 -3.26
CA ALA A 719 -22.49 26.50 -3.60
C ALA A 719 -22.69 26.73 -5.11
N ASN A 720 -21.67 27.28 -5.77
CA ASN A 720 -21.67 27.51 -7.21
C ASN A 720 -21.48 26.23 -8.06
N ASP A 721 -21.07 25.09 -7.45
CA ASP A 721 -21.05 23.80 -8.14
C ASP A 721 -22.48 23.24 -8.39
N PHE A 722 -23.48 23.72 -7.65
CA PHE A 722 -24.85 23.21 -7.72
C PHE A 722 -25.71 24.01 -8.71
N ASP A 723 -26.37 23.30 -9.61
CA ASP A 723 -27.31 23.88 -10.60
C ASP A 723 -28.72 24.05 -10.02
N GLN A 724 -29.06 23.37 -8.92
CA GLN A 724 -30.28 23.55 -8.16
C GLN A 724 -30.07 24.49 -6.96
N HIS A 725 -31.17 25.17 -6.55
CA HIS A 725 -31.19 25.96 -5.33
C HIS A 725 -31.33 25.05 -4.09
N ASN A 726 -32.13 24.00 -4.24
CA ASN A 726 -32.40 23.01 -3.20
C ASN A 726 -31.33 21.95 -3.14
N ILE A 727 -30.74 21.77 -1.96
CA ILE A 727 -29.68 20.81 -1.73
C ILE A 727 -30.07 19.85 -0.63
N VAL A 728 -29.90 18.57 -0.85
CA VAL A 728 -29.98 17.54 0.21
C VAL A 728 -28.60 17.05 0.57
N THR A 729 -28.33 16.92 1.87
CA THR A 729 -27.07 16.35 2.41
C THR A 729 -27.36 15.48 3.62
N TYR A 730 -26.42 14.62 3.94
CA TYR A 730 -26.47 13.74 5.12
C TYR A 730 -25.43 14.14 6.19
N CYS A 731 -24.94 15.36 6.14
CA CYS A 731 -24.00 15.93 7.11
C CYS A 731 -24.56 17.25 7.66
N GLY A 732 -24.76 17.31 8.99
CA GLY A 732 -25.32 18.48 9.64
C GLY A 732 -24.50 19.76 9.45
N SER A 733 -23.16 19.65 9.51
CA SER A 733 -22.26 20.80 9.25
C SER A 733 -22.34 21.27 7.79
N CYS A 734 -22.39 20.34 6.83
CA CYS A 734 -22.54 20.70 5.42
C CYS A 734 -23.88 21.41 5.16
N ARG A 735 -24.98 20.96 5.81
CA ARG A 735 -26.28 21.62 5.72
C ARG A 735 -26.18 23.09 6.15
N GLY A 736 -25.70 23.34 7.37
CA GLY A 736 -25.56 24.72 7.87
C GLY A 736 -24.69 25.61 6.99
N THR A 737 -23.60 25.07 6.46
CA THR A 737 -22.71 25.80 5.55
C THR A 737 -23.38 26.15 4.22
N MET A 738 -24.11 25.21 3.61
CA MET A 738 -24.79 25.51 2.35
C MET A 738 -25.95 26.51 2.55
N GLN A 739 -26.59 26.50 3.72
CA GLN A 739 -27.57 27.55 4.08
C GLN A 739 -26.88 28.91 4.24
N ALA A 740 -25.73 28.99 4.89
CA ALA A 740 -24.94 30.22 4.97
C ALA A 740 -24.50 30.73 3.59
N ALA A 741 -24.32 29.82 2.64
CA ALA A 741 -24.04 30.13 1.22
C ALA A 741 -25.29 30.51 0.40
N GLY A 742 -26.44 30.68 1.03
CA GLY A 742 -27.68 31.10 0.38
C GLY A 742 -28.42 30.01 -0.38
N LYS A 743 -28.14 28.73 -0.12
CA LYS A 743 -28.86 27.59 -0.69
C LYS A 743 -29.93 27.06 0.27
N ASP A 744 -31.03 26.55 -0.26
CA ASP A 744 -32.04 25.84 0.54
C ASP A 744 -31.54 24.42 0.80
N ALA A 745 -30.66 24.29 1.81
CA ALA A 745 -30.06 23.04 2.16
C ALA A 745 -30.82 22.34 3.29
N VAL A 746 -31.24 21.10 3.06
CA VAL A 746 -31.92 20.24 4.02
C VAL A 746 -31.08 19.02 4.35
N HIS A 747 -31.20 18.52 5.58
CA HIS A 747 -30.65 17.22 5.89
C HIS A 747 -31.62 16.12 5.43
N ILE A 748 -31.14 15.00 4.96
CA ILE A 748 -32.00 13.89 4.51
C ILE A 748 -32.95 13.41 5.62
N LEU A 749 -32.62 13.60 6.89
CA LEU A 749 -33.53 13.34 8.03
C LEU A 749 -34.77 14.25 8.04
N ASP A 750 -34.63 15.48 7.55
CA ASP A 750 -35.75 16.43 7.43
C ASP A 750 -36.76 15.95 6.40
N LEU A 751 -36.30 15.25 5.34
CA LEU A 751 -37.17 14.62 4.33
C LEU A 751 -37.73 13.28 4.82
N LEU A 752 -36.97 12.54 5.63
CA LEU A 752 -37.36 11.21 6.10
C LEU A 752 -38.42 11.27 7.22
N PHE A 753 -38.35 12.28 8.09
CA PHE A 753 -39.20 12.40 9.28
C PHE A 753 -40.05 13.68 9.30
N GLY A 754 -39.88 14.55 8.32
CA GLY A 754 -40.66 15.79 8.18
C GLY A 754 -41.91 15.62 7.32
N PRO A 755 -42.69 16.68 7.17
CA PRO A 755 -43.77 16.72 6.18
C PRO A 755 -43.18 16.77 4.75
N LYS A 756 -44.02 16.49 3.76
CA LYS A 756 -43.66 16.63 2.35
C LYS A 756 -43.00 17.99 2.07
N TYR A 757 -41.80 17.97 1.52
CA TYR A 757 -41.08 19.19 1.20
C TYR A 757 -41.56 19.78 -0.13
N THR A 758 -41.94 21.07 -0.13
CA THR A 758 -42.45 21.79 -1.26
C THR A 758 -41.88 23.21 -1.33
N LYS A 759 -42.02 23.90 -2.47
CA LYS A 759 -41.58 25.30 -2.63
C LYS A 759 -42.25 26.30 -1.66
N ASP A 760 -43.45 26.01 -1.20
CA ASP A 760 -44.13 26.86 -0.21
C ASP A 760 -43.44 26.79 1.16
N GLN A 761 -42.84 25.66 1.51
CA GLN A 761 -42.00 25.53 2.72
C GLN A 761 -40.63 26.17 2.59
N GLU A 762 -40.09 26.24 1.37
CA GLU A 762 -38.91 27.00 1.00
C GLU A 762 -39.09 28.50 1.38
N ARG A 763 -40.22 29.10 1.02
CA ARG A 763 -40.55 30.51 1.31
C ARG A 763 -40.78 30.82 2.78
N ALA A 764 -41.17 29.82 3.58
CA ALA A 764 -41.44 30.01 5.01
C ALA A 764 -40.15 29.97 5.88
N ARG A 765 -39.00 29.58 5.32
CA ARG A 765 -37.72 29.50 6.01
C ARG A 765 -36.78 30.69 5.69
N GLY A 766 -37.04 31.48 4.68
CA GLY A 766 -36.36 32.74 4.36
C GLY A 766 -37.06 33.87 5.08
#